data_dcba452aa39fa2eeaca9b9be25ba5744
#
_entry.id   dcba452aa39fa2eeaca9b9be25ba5744
#
_cell.length_a   1.000
_cell.length_b   1.000
_cell.length_c   1.000
_cell.angle_alpha   90.00
_cell.angle_beta   90.00
_cell.angle_gamma   90.00
#
_symmetry.space_group_name_H-M   'P 1'
#
loop_
_entity.id
_entity.type
_entity.pdbx_description
1 polymer ?
#
loop_
_entity_poly.entity_id
_entity_poly.type
_entity_poly.pdbx_seq_one_letter_code
_entity_poly.pdbx_strand_id
1 'polypeptide(L)'
;MAEENNIPKVYDPAAVEKKWYTYWVEHGFFHQPVDKSRKPFSVVIPPPNITGKLHMGHALDNTLQDILVRWHRMMGDNTCWLPGYDHAGLATQIKVEEELKKKENLTRYDLGREKFLERVWQWKEEYGDRIVTQLKSLGISCDWDRQRFTMDEGLSRAVREAFVSLYEKGLIYKGTRIINWCVNCRTALSDVEVEHQDDEGHLWYVNYPIEGEAGRYLQIATSRPETIPGDTAVAVNPKDERYKDLVGKQVRLPIMDRLIPIVADEYVDLEFGTGAVKITPAHDPNDYEVGQRQKLPSLTVIGLDGKMTADAGKYEGEDRYECRKHIVQDLKDLGLLVKIEDAPHAVGHCQRCHHVVEPLISTQWFVKMKPLVKAAVECVEDGRIQFVPNRFTKTYTNWMDNIHDWCISRQIWWGHRIPVWYCDDCGKQMASRTDLTECPHCHSHNIHQDEDALDTWFSSGLWPFSTFGWPDKTDELQQFYPTSVLVTGYDIIFFWVARMITMGMEFMKEIPFKHVFIHGLVRDEQGRKMSKSLGNGIDPLEVVDKYGADTLRFMLITGNTPGNDMRFYWNRIEATRNFANKIWNASRFALMNLDGYDASAKRAPLTLADRWILSRLQHTIKDVSSFLEKFELGEAGRLIYDFIWGEVCDWYIELIKPRLYDKEHPEERSTAQFVLCRVLGDAMKLLHPYMPFITEEIWQHLPHEGESIMIAPWPVADESLMDESVESGMTVMMDAIKAIRNMRAEVNAAPGKKAPATILVEPAFRSVFEGHPEYVERLGTVDTLTLGDINDEAPENAMTAVVTGAKVYLPLKGLIDVEKEMKRLTKELDGAKKELSRIEGKLSNEGFLAKAPEAVVEKEKAKKEDVKARLTALEDQLKELQKLQ
;
A
#
# COMPACT_ATOMS: atom_id res chain seq x y z
N MET A 1 47.12 5.71 -8.70
CA MET A 1 45.80 5.94 -9.33
C MET A 1 45.18 4.63 -9.89
N ALA A 2 45.83 3.48 -9.95
CA ALA A 2 45.22 2.22 -10.40
C ALA A 2 44.50 1.39 -9.29
N GLU A 3 44.63 1.78 -8.03
CA GLU A 3 43.96 1.08 -6.92
C GLU A 3 42.62 1.71 -6.51
N GLU A 4 42.28 2.93 -6.97
CA GLU A 4 41.08 3.68 -6.57
C GLU A 4 39.80 3.34 -7.38
N ASN A 5 39.92 2.65 -8.53
CA ASN A 5 38.77 2.37 -9.39
C ASN A 5 38.14 0.96 -9.21
N ASN A 6 38.46 0.23 -8.17
CA ASN A 6 37.99 -1.14 -8.03
C ASN A 6 37.04 -1.29 -6.83
N ILE A 7 35.75 -1.44 -7.10
CA ILE A 7 34.77 -1.74 -6.06
C ILE A 7 34.99 -3.13 -5.45
N PRO A 8 34.65 -3.34 -4.16
CA PRO A 8 34.82 -4.62 -3.46
C PRO A 8 34.19 -5.81 -4.20
N LYS A 9 34.73 -7.01 -3.96
CA LYS A 9 34.20 -8.24 -4.60
C LYS A 9 32.76 -8.53 -4.20
N VAL A 10 32.39 -8.18 -2.99
CA VAL A 10 31.05 -8.42 -2.43
C VAL A 10 30.40 -7.07 -2.13
N TYR A 11 29.16 -6.91 -2.50
CA TYR A 11 28.37 -5.76 -2.14
C TYR A 11 28.01 -5.80 -0.64
N ASP A 12 28.31 -4.74 0.08
CA ASP A 12 27.95 -4.56 1.48
C ASP A 12 26.96 -3.38 1.59
N PRO A 13 25.64 -3.64 1.64
CA PRO A 13 24.63 -2.59 1.72
C PRO A 13 24.84 -1.66 2.92
N ALA A 14 25.13 -2.21 4.10
CA ALA A 14 25.19 -1.42 5.34
C ALA A 14 26.27 -0.32 5.31
N ALA A 15 27.45 -0.65 4.75
CA ALA A 15 28.54 0.33 4.60
C ALA A 15 28.19 1.40 3.56
N VAL A 16 27.61 0.98 2.42
CA VAL A 16 27.24 1.87 1.30
C VAL A 16 26.11 2.81 1.69
N GLU A 17 25.06 2.29 2.33
CA GLU A 17 23.86 3.04 2.73
C GLU A 17 24.21 4.16 3.72
N LYS A 18 24.96 3.84 4.76
CA LYS A 18 25.37 4.84 5.75
C LYS A 18 26.25 5.94 5.13
N LYS A 19 27.20 5.56 4.26
CA LYS A 19 28.09 6.49 3.56
C LYS A 19 27.30 7.49 2.75
N TRP A 20 26.42 7.02 1.86
CA TRP A 20 25.73 7.89 0.91
C TRP A 20 24.59 8.67 1.52
N TYR A 21 23.86 8.11 2.47
CA TYR A 21 22.81 8.88 3.14
C TYR A 21 23.40 10.08 3.89
N THR A 22 24.50 9.88 4.60
CA THR A 22 25.22 10.97 5.29
C THR A 22 25.69 12.02 4.28
N TYR A 23 26.30 11.57 3.18
CA TYR A 23 26.79 12.46 2.12
C TYR A 23 25.67 13.34 1.54
N TRP A 24 24.53 12.75 1.18
CA TRP A 24 23.41 13.51 0.61
C TRP A 24 22.83 14.54 1.58
N VAL A 25 22.72 14.20 2.86
CA VAL A 25 22.23 15.12 3.90
C VAL A 25 23.22 16.28 4.12
N GLU A 26 24.51 15.98 4.27
CA GLU A 26 25.55 17.00 4.50
C GLU A 26 25.71 17.96 3.32
N HIS A 27 25.46 17.52 2.08
CA HIS A 27 25.50 18.37 0.88
C HIS A 27 24.16 19.06 0.58
N GLY A 28 23.12 18.81 1.38
CA GLY A 28 21.83 19.49 1.27
C GLY A 28 21.02 19.13 0.01
N PHE A 29 21.27 17.97 -0.59
CA PHE A 29 20.59 17.58 -1.85
C PHE A 29 19.08 17.35 -1.70
N PHE A 30 18.59 17.17 -0.47
CA PHE A 30 17.16 17.00 -0.21
C PHE A 30 16.43 18.34 -0.08
N HIS A 31 17.13 19.38 0.39
CA HIS A 31 16.59 20.71 0.55
C HIS A 31 16.79 21.54 -0.71
N GLN A 32 15.71 22.05 -1.28
CA GLN A 32 15.76 23.03 -2.35
C GLN A 32 15.09 24.33 -1.89
N PRO A 33 15.77 25.48 -2.03
CA PRO A 33 15.14 26.77 -1.78
C PRO A 33 14.01 27.01 -2.80
N VAL A 34 13.10 27.92 -2.47
CA VAL A 34 12.06 28.36 -3.41
C VAL A 34 12.72 28.99 -4.63
N ASP A 35 12.42 28.43 -5.78
CA ASP A 35 12.90 28.92 -7.08
C ASP A 35 11.74 29.04 -8.07
N LYS A 36 11.24 30.26 -8.20
CA LYS A 36 10.10 30.60 -9.09
C LYS A 36 10.41 30.46 -10.58
N SER A 37 11.69 30.28 -10.97
CA SER A 37 12.11 30.07 -12.36
C SER A 37 11.97 28.61 -12.81
N ARG A 38 11.85 27.67 -11.86
CA ARG A 38 11.75 26.22 -12.11
C ARG A 38 10.34 25.74 -11.82
N LYS A 39 9.93 24.72 -12.58
CA LYS A 39 8.63 24.04 -12.36
C LYS A 39 8.61 23.40 -10.98
N PRO A 40 7.61 23.68 -10.13
CA PRO A 40 7.51 23.04 -8.82
C PRO A 40 7.05 21.59 -8.94
N PHE A 41 7.66 20.73 -8.14
CA PHE A 41 7.14 19.39 -7.84
C PHE A 41 7.16 19.19 -6.32
N SER A 42 5.98 19.13 -5.72
CA SER A 42 5.85 19.06 -4.27
C SER A 42 5.01 17.87 -3.83
N VAL A 43 5.42 17.27 -2.74
CA VAL A 43 4.75 16.17 -2.06
C VAL A 43 4.74 16.48 -0.57
N VAL A 44 3.61 16.26 0.10
CA VAL A 44 3.55 16.22 1.56
C VAL A 44 3.40 14.78 1.99
N ILE A 45 4.26 14.34 2.91
CA ILE A 45 4.19 12.96 3.40
C ILE A 45 2.86 12.69 4.10
N PRO A 46 2.21 11.53 3.94
CA PRO A 46 1.20 11.10 4.89
C PRO A 46 1.85 11.01 6.28
N PRO A 47 1.53 11.94 7.21
CA PRO A 47 2.29 12.04 8.45
C PRO A 47 2.04 10.80 9.31
N PRO A 48 3.04 9.96 9.57
CA PRO A 48 2.84 8.77 10.38
C PRO A 48 2.44 9.13 11.81
N ASN A 49 1.56 8.33 12.38
CA ASN A 49 1.11 8.47 13.76
C ASN A 49 2.23 8.08 14.73
N ILE A 50 2.45 8.88 15.78
CA ILE A 50 3.43 8.59 16.85
C ILE A 50 2.99 7.46 17.79
N THR A 51 2.32 6.44 17.26
CA THR A 51 1.78 5.30 18.03
C THR A 51 2.73 4.11 18.13
N GLY A 52 3.88 4.18 17.48
CA GLY A 52 4.89 3.11 17.50
C GLY A 52 5.77 3.09 16.26
N LYS A 53 6.43 1.95 16.01
CA LYS A 53 7.30 1.74 14.85
C LYS A 53 6.53 1.74 13.54
N LEU A 54 7.18 2.17 12.46
CA LEU A 54 6.69 2.01 11.10
C LEU A 54 6.58 0.52 10.72
N HIS A 55 5.71 0.21 9.77
CA HIS A 55 5.48 -1.12 9.22
C HIS A 55 5.63 -1.13 7.69
N MET A 56 5.51 -2.30 7.06
CA MET A 56 5.71 -2.46 5.61
C MET A 56 4.82 -1.56 4.75
N GLY A 57 3.60 -1.23 5.20
CA GLY A 57 2.74 -0.26 4.50
C GLY A 57 3.38 1.13 4.41
N HIS A 58 4.03 1.59 5.47
CA HIS A 58 4.77 2.87 5.43
C HIS A 58 6.01 2.77 4.53
N ALA A 59 6.70 1.63 4.51
CA ALA A 59 7.84 1.44 3.61
C ALA A 59 7.41 1.48 2.14
N LEU A 60 6.27 0.88 1.80
CA LEU A 60 5.68 0.97 0.46
C LEU A 60 5.31 2.41 0.11
N ASP A 61 4.48 3.04 0.94
CA ASP A 61 3.97 4.40 0.73
C ASP A 61 5.11 5.41 0.50
N ASN A 62 6.11 5.40 1.39
CA ASN A 62 7.25 6.33 1.29
C ASN A 62 8.18 6.00 0.12
N THR A 63 8.32 4.72 -0.26
CA THR A 63 9.13 4.35 -1.44
C THR A 63 8.48 4.85 -2.74
N LEU A 64 7.14 4.77 -2.86
CA LEU A 64 6.42 5.32 -4.01
C LEU A 64 6.66 6.82 -4.16
N GLN A 65 6.56 7.57 -3.06
CA GLN A 65 6.82 9.00 -3.02
C GLN A 65 8.28 9.32 -3.39
N ASP A 66 9.23 8.60 -2.82
CA ASP A 66 10.66 8.84 -3.02
C ASP A 66 11.08 8.63 -4.49
N ILE A 67 10.51 7.62 -5.16
CA ILE A 67 10.75 7.40 -6.59
C ILE A 67 10.32 8.61 -7.41
N LEU A 68 9.12 9.12 -7.18
CA LEU A 68 8.60 10.30 -7.88
C LEU A 68 9.46 11.54 -7.59
N VAL A 69 9.82 11.78 -6.34
CA VAL A 69 10.62 12.94 -5.95
C VAL A 69 12.03 12.87 -6.53
N ARG A 70 12.69 11.70 -6.48
CA ARG A 70 14.02 11.52 -7.08
C ARG A 70 13.99 11.71 -8.59
N TRP A 71 13.00 11.14 -9.26
CA TRP A 71 12.81 11.30 -10.69
C TRP A 71 12.64 12.78 -11.06
N HIS A 72 11.72 13.51 -10.42
CA HIS A 72 11.50 14.94 -10.68
C HIS A 72 12.72 15.82 -10.33
N ARG A 73 13.49 15.44 -9.31
CA ARG A 73 14.76 16.10 -8.99
C ARG A 73 15.75 15.96 -10.14
N MET A 74 15.88 14.76 -10.71
CA MET A 74 16.71 14.51 -11.87
C MET A 74 16.17 15.17 -13.15
N MET A 75 14.85 15.39 -13.26
CA MET A 75 14.23 16.18 -14.34
C MET A 75 14.55 17.69 -14.24
N GLY A 76 15.13 18.14 -13.14
CA GLY A 76 15.47 19.54 -12.89
C GLY A 76 14.32 20.36 -12.30
N ASP A 77 13.21 19.76 -11.87
CA ASP A 77 12.12 20.45 -11.20
C ASP A 77 12.57 21.02 -9.83
N ASN A 78 11.92 22.10 -9.35
CA ASN A 78 12.09 22.59 -7.99
C ASN A 78 11.31 21.69 -7.05
N THR A 79 11.97 20.67 -6.48
CA THR A 79 11.32 19.63 -5.68
C THR A 79 11.23 20.01 -4.23
N CYS A 80 10.09 19.73 -3.60
CA CYS A 80 9.90 19.78 -2.15
C CYS A 80 9.14 18.57 -1.68
N TRP A 81 9.78 17.70 -0.89
CA TRP A 81 9.09 16.61 -0.20
C TRP A 81 9.10 16.86 1.29
N LEU A 82 7.98 17.40 1.78
CA LEU A 82 7.85 17.87 3.17
C LEU A 82 7.55 16.69 4.10
N PRO A 83 8.45 16.37 5.05
CA PRO A 83 8.24 15.33 6.05
C PRO A 83 7.49 15.85 7.27
N GLY A 84 6.94 14.94 8.05
CA GLY A 84 6.36 15.23 9.35
C GLY A 84 5.68 14.03 9.97
N TYR A 85 5.05 14.23 11.11
CA TYR A 85 4.30 13.20 11.82
C TYR A 85 3.07 13.78 12.53
N ASP A 86 2.08 12.91 12.75
CA ASP A 86 0.79 13.28 13.34
C ASP A 86 0.79 12.96 14.83
N HIS A 87 0.21 13.86 15.63
CA HIS A 87 -0.03 13.65 17.07
C HIS A 87 -1.03 12.52 17.33
N ALA A 88 -1.87 12.18 16.36
CA ALA A 88 -2.80 11.06 16.35
C ALA A 88 -3.83 11.01 17.50
N GLY A 89 -4.00 12.12 18.22
CA GLY A 89 -5.03 12.32 19.23
C GLY A 89 -5.33 11.10 20.12
N LEU A 90 -6.51 10.53 19.93
CA LEU A 90 -7.00 9.37 20.69
C LEU A 90 -6.04 8.17 20.63
N ALA A 91 -5.45 7.88 19.45
CA ALA A 91 -4.61 6.70 19.28
C ALA A 91 -3.32 6.77 20.11
N THR A 92 -2.68 7.93 20.13
CA THR A 92 -1.48 8.17 20.97
C THR A 92 -1.84 8.17 22.44
N GLN A 93 -2.94 8.84 22.84
CA GLN A 93 -3.38 8.85 24.22
C GLN A 93 -3.57 7.43 24.76
N ILE A 94 -4.28 6.56 24.03
CA ILE A 94 -4.50 5.16 24.43
C ILE A 94 -3.16 4.43 24.63
N LYS A 95 -2.18 4.64 23.74
CA LYS A 95 -0.87 3.97 23.86
C LYS A 95 -0.11 4.39 25.11
N VAL A 96 -0.17 5.66 25.47
CA VAL A 96 0.45 6.17 26.70
C VAL A 96 -0.31 5.67 27.95
N GLU A 97 -1.64 5.60 27.90
CA GLU A 97 -2.45 5.03 28.98
C GLU A 97 -2.17 3.53 29.18
N GLU A 98 -2.04 2.76 28.10
CA GLU A 98 -1.66 1.33 28.15
C GLU A 98 -0.28 1.15 28.81
N GLU A 99 0.69 1.99 28.42
CA GLU A 99 2.03 1.94 28.99
C GLU A 99 2.03 2.33 30.48
N LEU A 100 1.32 3.40 30.82
CA LEU A 100 1.17 3.88 32.21
C LEU A 100 0.53 2.78 33.07
N LYS A 101 -0.52 2.15 32.58
CA LYS A 101 -1.16 1.02 33.28
C LYS A 101 -0.25 -0.16 33.48
N LYS A 102 0.52 -0.50 32.44
CA LYS A 102 1.44 -1.64 32.45
C LYS A 102 2.65 -1.42 33.38
N LYS A 103 3.25 -0.24 33.36
CA LYS A 103 4.48 0.07 34.08
C LYS A 103 4.24 0.49 35.53
N GLU A 104 3.20 1.28 35.76
CA GLU A 104 2.97 1.96 37.05
C GLU A 104 1.62 1.60 37.69
N ASN A 105 0.76 0.87 36.99
CA ASN A 105 -0.62 0.55 37.41
C ASN A 105 -1.48 1.79 37.70
N LEU A 106 -1.18 2.90 37.03
CA LEU A 106 -1.92 4.16 37.13
C LEU A 106 -2.82 4.41 35.93
N THR A 107 -3.78 5.30 36.09
CA THR A 107 -4.60 5.88 35.01
C THR A 107 -4.25 7.34 34.81
N ARG A 108 -4.69 7.94 33.69
CA ARG A 108 -4.55 9.41 33.47
C ARG A 108 -5.19 10.23 34.59
N TYR A 109 -6.28 9.73 35.19
CA TYR A 109 -6.99 10.44 36.26
C TYR A 109 -6.20 10.46 37.57
N ASP A 110 -5.37 9.45 37.82
CA ASP A 110 -4.49 9.42 39.01
C ASP A 110 -3.36 10.45 38.90
N LEU A 111 -2.88 10.73 37.65
CA LEU A 111 -1.84 11.73 37.39
C LEU A 111 -2.39 13.14 37.32
N GLY A 112 -3.60 13.33 36.82
CA GLY A 112 -4.13 14.63 36.40
C GLY A 112 -3.62 15.07 35.03
N ARG A 113 -4.32 16.07 34.43
CA ARG A 113 -4.13 16.48 33.05
C ARG A 113 -2.69 16.89 32.72
N GLU A 114 -2.10 17.77 33.55
CA GLU A 114 -0.76 18.33 33.29
C GLU A 114 0.32 17.24 33.24
N LYS A 115 0.41 16.42 34.28
CA LYS A 115 1.43 15.37 34.39
C LYS A 115 1.21 14.28 33.33
N PHE A 116 -0.04 13.99 32.97
CA PHE A 116 -0.32 13.06 31.90
C PHE A 116 0.19 13.61 30.54
N LEU A 117 -0.09 14.88 30.24
CA LEU A 117 0.42 15.53 29.02
C LEU A 117 1.95 15.56 28.96
N GLU A 118 2.64 15.77 30.07
CA GLU A 118 4.11 15.66 30.12
C GLU A 118 4.58 14.27 29.66
N ARG A 119 3.90 13.20 30.06
CA ARG A 119 4.20 11.83 29.61
C ARG A 119 3.96 11.66 28.13
N VAL A 120 2.89 12.25 27.58
CA VAL A 120 2.61 12.17 26.15
C VAL A 120 3.64 12.95 25.34
N TRP A 121 4.11 14.10 25.83
CA TRP A 121 5.20 14.83 25.18
C TRP A 121 6.52 14.06 25.17
N GLN A 122 6.88 13.38 26.26
CA GLN A 122 8.04 12.48 26.32
C GLN A 122 7.91 11.32 25.30
N TRP A 123 6.73 10.73 25.23
CA TRP A 123 6.41 9.70 24.22
C TRP A 123 6.59 10.23 22.79
N LYS A 124 6.12 11.44 22.49
CA LYS A 124 6.27 12.10 21.20
C LYS A 124 7.75 12.26 20.81
N GLU A 125 8.59 12.68 21.72
CA GLU A 125 10.04 12.82 21.46
C GLU A 125 10.67 11.48 21.11
N GLU A 126 10.44 10.45 21.92
CA GLU A 126 10.99 9.11 21.71
C GLU A 126 10.56 8.50 20.35
N TYR A 127 9.24 8.53 20.06
CA TYR A 127 8.73 7.87 18.86
C TYR A 127 8.84 8.71 17.59
N GLY A 128 8.83 10.02 17.70
CA GLY A 128 9.10 10.93 16.58
C GLY A 128 10.50 10.74 16.02
N ASP A 129 11.52 10.74 16.87
CA ASP A 129 12.92 10.52 16.47
C ASP A 129 13.12 9.12 15.87
N ARG A 130 12.41 8.12 16.41
CA ARG A 130 12.47 6.75 15.88
C ARG A 130 11.87 6.64 14.48
N ILE A 131 10.74 7.30 14.22
CA ILE A 131 10.10 7.34 12.89
C ILE A 131 11.07 7.97 11.88
N VAL A 132 11.67 9.10 12.20
CA VAL A 132 12.66 9.78 11.34
C VAL A 132 13.84 8.85 11.06
N THR A 133 14.37 8.18 12.07
CA THR A 133 15.47 7.21 11.90
C THR A 133 15.09 6.06 10.97
N GLN A 134 13.87 5.50 11.11
CA GLN A 134 13.39 4.44 10.23
C GLN A 134 13.24 4.90 8.78
N LEU A 135 12.71 6.10 8.54
CA LEU A 135 12.60 6.68 7.20
C LEU A 135 13.99 6.92 6.57
N LYS A 136 14.92 7.44 7.34
CA LYS A 136 16.32 7.63 6.90
C LYS A 136 16.98 6.31 6.51
N SER A 137 16.77 5.26 7.28
CA SER A 137 17.28 3.92 6.99
C SER A 137 16.72 3.31 5.71
N LEU A 138 15.50 3.69 5.32
CA LEU A 138 14.89 3.32 4.03
C LEU A 138 15.44 4.14 2.84
N GLY A 139 16.31 5.10 3.07
CA GLY A 139 16.85 5.97 2.02
C GLY A 139 15.90 7.08 1.57
N ILE A 140 14.91 7.42 2.38
CA ILE A 140 13.89 8.42 2.06
C ILE A 140 14.50 9.82 1.96
N SER A 141 14.31 10.50 0.84
CA SER A 141 14.94 11.78 0.50
C SER A 141 14.06 13.01 0.81
N CYS A 142 13.40 12.99 1.96
CA CYS A 142 12.63 14.13 2.46
C CYS A 142 13.49 15.34 2.77
N ASP A 143 12.91 16.50 2.64
CA ASP A 143 13.47 17.78 3.09
C ASP A 143 13.37 17.90 4.62
N TRP A 144 14.35 17.37 5.32
CA TRP A 144 14.36 17.31 6.79
C TRP A 144 14.41 18.70 7.46
N ASP A 145 14.85 19.73 6.74
CA ASP A 145 14.88 21.10 7.25
C ASP A 145 13.47 21.72 7.33
N ARG A 146 12.52 21.16 6.57
CA ARG A 146 11.10 21.55 6.59
C ARG A 146 10.21 20.59 7.38
N GLN A 147 10.78 19.75 8.24
CA GLN A 147 10.02 18.80 9.04
C GLN A 147 8.97 19.48 9.92
N ARG A 148 7.74 18.93 9.94
CA ARG A 148 6.60 19.48 10.69
C ARG A 148 5.99 18.44 11.64
N PHE A 149 5.31 18.95 12.65
CA PHE A 149 4.50 18.17 13.57
C PHE A 149 3.12 18.82 13.68
N THR A 150 2.05 18.01 13.61
CA THR A 150 0.68 18.55 13.59
C THR A 150 0.30 19.42 14.79
N MET A 151 1.04 19.37 15.90
CA MET A 151 0.88 20.24 17.06
C MET A 151 2.03 21.23 17.25
N ASP A 152 2.88 21.48 16.23
CA ASP A 152 3.82 22.58 16.32
C ASP A 152 3.09 23.95 16.36
N GLU A 153 3.80 25.01 16.72
CA GLU A 153 3.22 26.34 16.91
C GLU A 153 2.51 26.84 15.65
N GLY A 154 3.13 26.69 14.46
CA GLY A 154 2.57 27.16 13.19
C GLY A 154 1.30 26.40 12.80
N LEU A 155 1.32 25.07 12.93
CA LEU A 155 0.16 24.25 12.62
C LEU A 155 -0.95 24.43 13.66
N SER A 156 -0.62 24.61 14.93
CA SER A 156 -1.60 24.94 15.98
C SER A 156 -2.30 26.27 15.71
N ARG A 157 -1.59 27.28 15.22
CA ARG A 157 -2.16 28.56 14.77
C ARG A 157 -3.09 28.36 13.57
N ALA A 158 -2.69 27.53 12.61
CA ALA A 158 -3.54 27.19 11.47
C ALA A 158 -4.85 26.50 11.89
N VAL A 159 -4.78 25.56 12.82
CA VAL A 159 -5.96 24.88 13.36
C VAL A 159 -6.93 25.87 14.03
N ARG A 160 -6.41 26.79 14.83
CA ARG A 160 -7.24 27.84 15.47
C ARG A 160 -7.88 28.75 14.42
N GLU A 161 -7.11 29.19 13.41
CA GLU A 161 -7.65 30.00 12.31
C GLU A 161 -8.78 29.29 11.59
N ALA A 162 -8.57 28.02 11.23
CA ALA A 162 -9.58 27.21 10.53
C ALA A 162 -10.85 27.04 11.37
N PHE A 163 -10.71 26.72 12.66
CA PHE A 163 -11.86 26.56 13.55
C PHE A 163 -12.67 27.86 13.69
N VAL A 164 -11.98 28.95 14.01
CA VAL A 164 -12.65 30.25 14.25
C VAL A 164 -13.31 30.75 12.96
N SER A 165 -12.65 30.64 11.82
CA SER A 165 -13.22 31.03 10.52
C SER A 165 -14.48 30.24 10.17
N LEU A 166 -14.51 28.92 10.39
CA LEU A 166 -15.70 28.10 10.18
C LEU A 166 -16.81 28.42 11.19
N TYR A 167 -16.44 28.71 12.44
CA TYR A 167 -17.38 29.11 13.48
C TYR A 167 -18.05 30.46 13.13
N GLU A 168 -17.29 31.47 12.74
CA GLU A 168 -17.77 32.78 12.32
C GLU A 168 -18.74 32.71 11.13
N LYS A 169 -18.50 31.74 10.22
CA LYS A 169 -19.38 31.43 9.08
C LYS A 169 -20.63 30.62 9.47
N GLY A 170 -20.75 30.21 10.73
CA GLY A 170 -21.83 29.35 11.21
C GLY A 170 -21.80 27.92 10.66
N LEU A 171 -20.64 27.48 10.19
CA LEU A 171 -20.36 26.11 9.71
C LEU A 171 -19.92 25.18 10.84
N ILE A 172 -19.36 25.72 11.93
CA ILE A 172 -19.15 24.97 13.18
C ILE A 172 -20.24 25.35 14.17
N TYR A 173 -20.84 24.35 14.80
CA TYR A 173 -21.90 24.53 15.82
C TYR A 173 -21.81 23.48 16.90
N LYS A 174 -22.28 23.79 18.08
CA LYS A 174 -22.52 22.86 19.18
C LYS A 174 -23.96 22.39 19.16
N GLY A 175 -24.20 21.10 19.18
CA GLY A 175 -25.56 20.56 19.08
C GLY A 175 -25.70 19.22 19.77
N THR A 176 -26.92 18.91 20.21
CA THR A 176 -27.29 17.62 20.81
C THR A 176 -27.80 16.71 19.71
N ARG A 177 -27.09 15.63 19.45
CA ARG A 177 -27.40 14.63 18.43
C ARG A 177 -27.05 13.22 18.93
N ILE A 178 -27.58 12.22 18.27
CA ILE A 178 -27.11 10.86 18.46
C ILE A 178 -25.72 10.75 17.84
N ILE A 179 -24.77 10.16 18.54
CA ILE A 179 -23.38 10.00 18.14
C ILE A 179 -22.89 8.60 18.44
N ASN A 180 -21.82 8.19 17.80
CA ASN A 180 -21.11 6.98 18.17
C ASN A 180 -20.22 7.25 19.39
N TRP A 181 -20.45 6.51 20.48
CA TRP A 181 -19.71 6.67 21.73
C TRP A 181 -18.94 5.40 22.07
N CYS A 182 -17.66 5.52 22.32
CA CYS A 182 -16.86 4.42 22.83
C CYS A 182 -16.82 4.46 24.36
N VAL A 183 -17.50 3.51 25.01
CA VAL A 183 -17.55 3.40 26.46
C VAL A 183 -16.17 3.17 27.09
N ASN A 184 -15.32 2.38 26.43
CA ASN A 184 -13.96 2.08 26.91
C ASN A 184 -13.02 3.30 26.79
N CYS A 185 -12.99 3.96 25.63
CA CYS A 185 -12.18 5.16 25.41
C CYS A 185 -12.78 6.41 26.05
N ARG A 186 -14.07 6.36 26.44
CA ARG A 186 -14.87 7.47 26.99
C ARG A 186 -14.84 8.72 26.12
N THR A 187 -15.11 8.54 24.84
CA THR A 187 -15.10 9.63 23.85
C THR A 187 -16.04 9.34 22.69
N ALA A 188 -16.52 10.43 22.07
CA ALA A 188 -17.22 10.39 20.79
C ALA A 188 -16.29 9.93 19.67
N LEU A 189 -16.87 9.24 18.69
CA LEU A 189 -16.24 8.79 17.46
C LEU A 189 -17.01 9.37 16.27
N SER A 190 -16.30 9.62 15.16
CA SER A 190 -16.92 9.86 13.86
C SER A 190 -17.36 8.54 13.22
N ASP A 191 -18.25 8.59 12.23
CA ASP A 191 -18.78 7.38 11.56
C ASP A 191 -17.66 6.52 10.93
N VAL A 192 -16.64 7.16 10.39
CA VAL A 192 -15.48 6.46 9.78
C VAL A 192 -14.57 5.78 10.80
N GLU A 193 -14.64 6.10 12.08
CA GLU A 193 -13.90 5.45 13.17
C GLU A 193 -14.61 4.22 13.76
N VAL A 194 -15.77 3.85 13.19
CA VAL A 194 -16.54 2.66 13.59
C VAL A 194 -16.37 1.57 12.54
N GLU A 195 -15.80 0.44 12.94
CA GLU A 195 -15.64 -0.75 12.11
C GLU A 195 -16.78 -1.73 12.39
N HIS A 196 -17.53 -2.10 11.34
CA HIS A 196 -18.60 -3.07 11.49
C HIS A 196 -18.06 -4.49 11.30
N GLN A 197 -18.38 -5.36 12.26
CA GLN A 197 -17.99 -6.77 12.27
C GLN A 197 -19.25 -7.60 12.46
N ASP A 198 -19.30 -8.78 11.83
CA ASP A 198 -20.37 -9.73 12.05
C ASP A 198 -20.13 -10.46 13.38
N ASP A 199 -20.89 -10.08 14.40
CA ASP A 199 -20.84 -10.74 15.71
C ASP A 199 -21.93 -11.80 15.81
N GLU A 200 -21.67 -12.86 16.60
CA GLU A 200 -22.69 -13.79 17.03
C GLU A 200 -23.70 -13.03 17.88
N GLY A 201 -24.99 -13.06 17.47
CA GLY A 201 -26.03 -12.32 18.11
C GLY A 201 -27.35 -13.08 18.13
N HIS A 202 -28.32 -12.51 18.80
CA HIS A 202 -29.67 -13.08 18.89
C HIS A 202 -30.71 -12.04 18.56
N LEU A 203 -31.87 -12.50 18.15
CA LEU A 203 -33.08 -11.71 18.02
C LEU A 203 -34.09 -12.19 19.05
N TRP A 204 -34.48 -11.30 19.97
CA TRP A 204 -35.45 -11.58 20.99
C TRP A 204 -36.82 -11.09 20.56
N TYR A 205 -37.81 -12.03 20.52
CA TYR A 205 -39.19 -11.74 20.17
C TYR A 205 -39.98 -11.51 21.45
N VAL A 206 -40.54 -10.28 21.60
CA VAL A 206 -41.19 -9.83 22.80
C VAL A 206 -42.61 -9.31 22.51
N ASN A 207 -43.56 -9.73 23.29
CA ASN A 207 -44.98 -9.29 23.23
C ASN A 207 -45.19 -8.00 24.06
N TYR A 208 -45.64 -6.94 23.38
CA TYR A 208 -46.06 -5.72 24.06
C TYR A 208 -47.58 -5.71 24.17
N PRO A 209 -48.16 -5.75 25.43
CA PRO A 209 -49.63 -5.75 25.60
C PRO A 209 -50.27 -4.49 25.04
N ILE A 210 -51.34 -4.61 24.27
CA ILE A 210 -52.13 -3.47 23.76
C ILE A 210 -53.02 -2.99 24.84
N GLU A 211 -52.97 -1.67 25.15
CA GLU A 211 -53.78 -1.06 26.20
C GLU A 211 -55.27 -1.14 25.87
N GLY A 212 -56.07 -1.60 26.84
CA GLY A 212 -57.50 -1.78 26.72
C GLY A 212 -57.97 -3.05 25.95
N GLU A 213 -57.00 -3.89 25.44
CA GLU A 213 -57.32 -5.12 24.68
C GLU A 213 -56.71 -6.36 25.37
N ALA A 214 -57.41 -6.87 26.38
CA ALA A 214 -56.90 -8.02 27.15
C ALA A 214 -56.57 -9.23 26.25
N GLY A 215 -55.33 -9.73 26.38
CA GLY A 215 -54.84 -10.89 25.61
C GLY A 215 -54.37 -10.60 24.20
N ARG A 216 -54.39 -9.33 23.71
CA ARG A 216 -53.85 -8.91 22.44
C ARG A 216 -52.49 -8.25 22.62
N TYR A 217 -51.55 -8.63 21.79
CA TYR A 217 -50.17 -8.15 21.85
C TYR A 217 -49.70 -7.64 20.52
N LEU A 218 -48.81 -6.65 20.52
CA LEU A 218 -47.99 -6.28 19.39
C LEU A 218 -46.62 -6.91 19.63
N GLN A 219 -46.23 -7.86 18.77
CA GLN A 219 -44.93 -8.54 18.86
C GLN A 219 -43.84 -7.75 18.17
N ILE A 220 -42.77 -7.47 18.88
CA ILE A 220 -41.55 -6.88 18.32
C ILE A 220 -40.39 -7.86 18.35
N ALA A 221 -39.37 -7.62 17.52
CA ALA A 221 -38.10 -8.32 17.56
C ALA A 221 -36.96 -7.32 17.78
N THR A 222 -36.05 -7.63 18.71
CA THR A 222 -34.92 -6.73 19.00
C THR A 222 -33.63 -7.50 19.18
N SER A 223 -32.51 -6.96 18.72
CA SER A 223 -31.16 -7.44 19.02
C SER A 223 -30.58 -6.84 20.31
N ARG A 224 -31.28 -5.85 20.89
CA ARG A 224 -30.80 -5.09 22.05
C ARG A 224 -31.87 -4.95 23.15
N PRO A 225 -32.21 -6.05 23.85
CA PRO A 225 -33.26 -6.00 24.90
C PRO A 225 -32.95 -5.05 26.05
N GLU A 226 -31.68 -4.76 26.34
CA GLU A 226 -31.24 -3.80 27.38
C GLU A 226 -31.74 -2.38 27.10
N THR A 227 -32.13 -2.04 25.86
CA THR A 227 -32.66 -0.72 25.53
C THR A 227 -34.17 -0.61 25.68
N ILE A 228 -34.91 -1.69 25.92
CA ILE A 228 -36.37 -1.72 26.08
C ILE A 228 -36.87 -0.67 27.12
N PRO A 229 -36.21 -0.47 28.27
CA PRO A 229 -36.67 0.56 29.21
C PRO A 229 -36.72 1.97 28.60
N GLY A 230 -35.96 2.26 27.55
CA GLY A 230 -35.93 3.53 26.84
C GLY A 230 -36.89 3.69 25.68
N ASP A 231 -37.71 2.66 25.38
CA ASP A 231 -38.64 2.73 24.26
C ASP A 231 -39.71 3.82 24.47
N THR A 232 -39.94 4.59 23.42
CA THR A 232 -40.91 5.73 23.48
C THR A 232 -42.06 5.57 22.48
N ALA A 233 -41.94 4.60 21.56
CA ALA A 233 -43.02 4.18 20.66
C ALA A 233 -42.75 2.77 20.10
N VAL A 234 -43.76 2.20 19.43
CA VAL A 234 -43.58 1.10 18.46
C VAL A 234 -44.02 1.62 17.11
N ALA A 235 -43.18 1.48 16.11
CA ALA A 235 -43.45 1.87 14.73
C ALA A 235 -43.90 0.68 13.90
N VAL A 236 -44.86 0.92 12.99
CA VAL A 236 -45.35 -0.02 11.98
C VAL A 236 -45.41 0.68 10.64
N ASN A 237 -45.29 -0.09 9.55
CA ASN A 237 -45.39 0.52 8.21
C ASN A 237 -46.84 0.91 7.92
N PRO A 238 -47.13 2.16 7.42
CA PRO A 238 -48.51 2.59 7.10
C PRO A 238 -49.19 1.73 6.02
N LYS A 239 -48.44 0.96 5.23
CA LYS A 239 -48.92 0.07 4.20
C LYS A 239 -49.19 -1.36 4.71
N ASP A 240 -48.87 -1.64 5.99
CA ASP A 240 -49.01 -2.99 6.56
C ASP A 240 -50.46 -3.19 7.08
N GLU A 241 -51.23 -4.00 6.35
CA GLU A 241 -52.62 -4.27 6.71
C GLU A 241 -52.78 -5.00 8.06
N ARG A 242 -51.71 -5.71 8.51
CA ARG A 242 -51.72 -6.45 9.82
C ARG A 242 -51.89 -5.52 11.02
N TYR A 243 -51.40 -4.29 10.90
CA TYR A 243 -51.29 -3.36 12.02
C TYR A 243 -52.08 -2.05 11.83
N LYS A 244 -52.79 -1.90 10.75
CA LYS A 244 -53.49 -0.69 10.36
C LYS A 244 -54.48 -0.22 11.41
N ASP A 245 -55.17 -1.16 12.10
CA ASP A 245 -56.11 -0.89 13.15
C ASP A 245 -55.46 -0.52 14.49
N LEU A 246 -54.15 -0.68 14.60
CA LEU A 246 -53.35 -0.41 15.82
C LEU A 246 -52.74 0.98 15.81
N VAL A 247 -52.53 1.62 14.66
CA VAL A 247 -51.95 2.95 14.56
C VAL A 247 -52.77 3.98 15.40
N GLY A 248 -52.07 4.70 16.29
CA GLY A 248 -52.68 5.66 17.23
C GLY A 248 -53.14 5.05 18.54
N LYS A 249 -53.17 3.72 18.68
CA LYS A 249 -53.34 3.07 19.99
C LYS A 249 -52.07 3.09 20.79
N GLN A 250 -52.13 2.60 22.03
CA GLN A 250 -50.99 2.51 22.91
C GLN A 250 -50.68 1.04 23.29
N VAL A 251 -49.40 0.77 23.52
CA VAL A 251 -48.98 -0.48 24.17
C VAL A 251 -48.37 -0.18 25.52
N ARG A 252 -48.50 -1.13 26.43
CA ARG A 252 -47.87 -1.10 27.76
C ARG A 252 -46.45 -1.65 27.64
N LEU A 253 -45.48 -0.80 27.89
CA LEU A 253 -44.06 -1.17 27.82
C LEU A 253 -43.79 -2.23 28.87
N PRO A 254 -43.28 -3.44 28.50
CA PRO A 254 -42.92 -4.48 29.44
C PRO A 254 -41.97 -3.97 30.55
N ILE A 255 -42.09 -4.51 31.76
CA ILE A 255 -41.25 -4.21 32.94
C ILE A 255 -41.44 -2.78 33.46
N MET A 256 -41.47 -1.75 32.57
CA MET A 256 -41.55 -0.33 32.96
C MET A 256 -42.97 0.15 33.21
N ASP A 257 -43.96 -0.62 32.81
CA ASP A 257 -45.41 -0.33 33.03
C ASP A 257 -45.85 1.04 32.47
N ARG A 258 -45.13 1.59 31.50
CA ARG A 258 -45.39 2.89 30.84
C ARG A 258 -46.17 2.68 29.54
N LEU A 259 -47.11 3.55 29.24
CA LEU A 259 -47.84 3.56 27.97
C LEU A 259 -47.03 4.32 26.92
N ILE A 260 -46.84 3.68 25.76
CA ILE A 260 -46.16 4.25 24.57
C ILE A 260 -47.05 4.11 23.35
N PRO A 261 -47.04 5.09 22.40
CA PRO A 261 -47.88 5.04 21.21
C PRO A 261 -47.43 4.08 20.17
N ILE A 262 -48.35 3.58 19.37
CA ILE A 262 -48.08 2.90 18.08
C ILE A 262 -48.15 3.96 17.00
N VAL A 263 -47.04 4.16 16.26
CA VAL A 263 -46.89 5.20 15.23
C VAL A 263 -46.72 4.55 13.84
N ALA A 264 -47.12 5.28 12.78
CA ALA A 264 -46.90 4.83 11.43
C ALA A 264 -45.67 5.51 10.84
N ASP A 265 -44.71 4.73 10.35
CA ASP A 265 -43.52 5.27 9.71
C ASP A 265 -43.06 4.35 8.56
N GLU A 266 -42.76 4.91 7.38
CA GLU A 266 -42.33 4.16 6.22
C GLU A 266 -40.91 3.50 6.36
N TYR A 267 -40.16 3.87 7.40
CA TYR A 267 -38.89 3.25 7.76
C TYR A 267 -39.01 1.76 8.04
N VAL A 268 -40.16 1.31 8.59
CA VAL A 268 -40.36 -0.08 8.98
C VAL A 268 -40.47 -0.98 7.76
N ASP A 269 -39.59 -1.96 7.66
CA ASP A 269 -39.65 -2.99 6.63
C ASP A 269 -40.82 -3.96 6.88
N LEU A 270 -41.61 -4.24 5.83
CA LEU A 270 -42.80 -5.11 5.89
C LEU A 270 -42.47 -6.59 6.11
N GLU A 271 -41.28 -7.01 5.68
CA GLU A 271 -40.87 -8.41 5.63
C GLU A 271 -39.84 -8.77 6.71
N PHE A 272 -39.17 -7.77 7.29
CA PHE A 272 -38.17 -8.00 8.32
C PHE A 272 -38.77 -8.19 9.71
N GLY A 273 -38.37 -9.28 10.38
CA GLY A 273 -38.80 -9.59 11.74
C GLY A 273 -40.30 -9.76 11.87
N THR A 274 -40.96 -8.91 12.66
CA THR A 274 -42.43 -8.95 12.87
C THR A 274 -43.17 -7.91 12.04
N GLY A 275 -42.45 -6.97 11.38
CA GLY A 275 -43.04 -5.78 10.74
C GLY A 275 -43.44 -4.69 11.76
N ALA A 276 -43.07 -4.85 13.02
CA ALA A 276 -43.22 -3.85 14.07
C ALA A 276 -41.86 -3.66 14.76
N VAL A 277 -41.43 -2.41 14.89
CA VAL A 277 -40.12 -2.04 15.43
C VAL A 277 -40.29 -1.18 16.68
N LYS A 278 -39.64 -1.53 17.79
CA LYS A 278 -39.56 -0.67 18.94
C LYS A 278 -38.72 0.56 18.63
N ILE A 279 -39.08 1.71 19.10
CA ILE A 279 -38.38 2.98 18.85
C ILE A 279 -37.74 3.49 20.14
N THR A 280 -36.41 3.49 20.14
CA THR A 280 -35.57 3.97 21.25
C THR A 280 -34.66 5.11 20.76
N PRO A 281 -35.14 6.33 20.62
CA PRO A 281 -34.43 7.43 19.93
C PRO A 281 -33.08 7.80 20.52
N ALA A 282 -32.81 7.44 21.79
CA ALA A 282 -31.57 7.75 22.47
C ALA A 282 -30.44 6.72 22.16
N HIS A 283 -30.77 5.55 21.58
CA HIS A 283 -29.83 4.40 21.49
C HIS A 283 -29.76 3.74 20.11
N ASP A 284 -30.44 4.30 19.12
CA ASP A 284 -30.36 3.86 17.72
C ASP A 284 -30.48 5.05 16.77
N PRO A 285 -29.58 5.21 15.78
CA PRO A 285 -29.62 6.33 14.84
C PRO A 285 -30.90 6.41 14.01
N ASN A 286 -31.45 5.26 13.56
CA ASN A 286 -32.68 5.23 12.78
C ASN A 286 -33.89 5.57 13.66
N ASP A 287 -33.92 5.03 14.86
CA ASP A 287 -34.98 5.36 15.86
C ASP A 287 -34.92 6.84 16.24
N TYR A 288 -33.73 7.45 16.29
CA TYR A 288 -33.56 8.87 16.50
C TYR A 288 -34.27 9.70 15.41
N GLU A 289 -34.06 9.33 14.14
CA GLU A 289 -34.72 9.99 13.01
C GLU A 289 -36.26 9.83 13.04
N VAL A 290 -36.75 8.60 13.32
CA VAL A 290 -38.19 8.37 13.53
C VAL A 290 -38.69 9.23 14.69
N GLY A 291 -37.95 9.27 15.80
CA GLY A 291 -38.27 10.11 16.96
C GLY A 291 -38.39 11.59 16.61
N GLN A 292 -37.48 12.12 15.78
CA GLN A 292 -37.55 13.52 15.31
C GLN A 292 -38.80 13.77 14.44
N ARG A 293 -39.08 12.86 13.46
CA ARG A 293 -40.24 12.98 12.56
C ARG A 293 -41.57 12.89 13.34
N GLN A 294 -41.65 11.96 14.27
CA GLN A 294 -42.85 11.69 15.10
C GLN A 294 -42.92 12.51 16.38
N LYS A 295 -41.91 13.38 16.66
CA LYS A 295 -41.80 14.22 17.87
C LYS A 295 -41.88 13.40 19.17
N LEU A 296 -41.21 12.27 19.20
CA LEU A 296 -41.14 11.37 20.36
C LEU A 296 -40.09 11.85 21.36
N PRO A 297 -40.32 11.62 22.68
CA PRO A 297 -39.29 11.87 23.67
C PRO A 297 -38.11 10.92 23.51
N SER A 298 -36.92 11.36 23.96
CA SER A 298 -35.70 10.54 23.96
C SER A 298 -35.31 10.27 25.42
N LEU A 299 -35.30 9.00 25.83
CA LEU A 299 -34.90 8.56 27.15
C LEU A 299 -33.54 7.85 27.07
N THR A 300 -32.55 8.38 27.79
CA THR A 300 -31.19 7.84 27.81
C THR A 300 -31.07 6.81 28.92
N VAL A 301 -31.20 5.55 28.59
CA VAL A 301 -31.13 4.43 29.56
C VAL A 301 -29.74 3.82 29.72
N ILE A 302 -28.80 4.10 28.82
CA ILE A 302 -27.38 3.71 28.95
C ILE A 302 -26.55 4.98 29.04
N GLY A 303 -25.75 5.09 30.10
CA GLY A 303 -24.88 6.24 30.34
C GLY A 303 -23.54 6.19 29.60
N LEU A 304 -22.77 7.26 29.68
CA LEU A 304 -21.45 7.42 29.07
C LEU A 304 -20.42 6.40 29.61
N ASP A 305 -20.67 5.81 30.76
CA ASP A 305 -19.85 4.74 31.37
C ASP A 305 -20.32 3.33 30.99
N GLY A 306 -21.36 3.22 30.15
CA GLY A 306 -21.94 1.94 29.72
C GLY A 306 -22.82 1.27 30.75
N LYS A 307 -23.15 1.98 31.85
CA LYS A 307 -24.07 1.53 32.88
C LYS A 307 -25.47 2.07 32.64
N MET A 308 -26.43 1.34 33.14
CA MET A 308 -27.82 1.74 33.09
C MET A 308 -28.06 2.98 33.97
N THR A 309 -28.80 3.96 33.43
CA THR A 309 -29.15 5.18 34.13
C THR A 309 -30.40 5.02 35.00
N ALA A 310 -30.78 6.06 35.74
CA ALA A 310 -32.04 6.10 36.53
C ALA A 310 -33.28 5.88 35.66
N ASP A 311 -33.28 6.29 34.38
CA ASP A 311 -34.38 6.07 33.44
C ASP A 311 -34.63 4.57 33.13
N ALA A 312 -33.68 3.71 33.43
CA ALA A 312 -33.82 2.26 33.32
C ALA A 312 -34.52 1.63 34.55
N GLY A 313 -34.93 2.43 35.52
CA GLY A 313 -35.66 1.98 36.71
C GLY A 313 -34.85 1.03 37.59
N LYS A 314 -35.39 -0.16 37.86
CA LYS A 314 -34.74 -1.15 38.75
C LYS A 314 -33.35 -1.64 38.30
N TYR A 315 -32.94 -1.36 37.06
CA TYR A 315 -31.64 -1.74 36.53
C TYR A 315 -30.57 -0.66 36.68
N GLU A 316 -30.89 0.48 37.32
CA GLU A 316 -29.92 1.56 37.52
C GLU A 316 -28.58 1.07 38.08
N GLY A 317 -27.49 1.50 37.46
CA GLY A 317 -26.11 1.18 37.86
C GLY A 317 -25.58 -0.16 37.37
N GLU A 318 -26.39 -1.02 36.75
CA GLU A 318 -25.96 -2.27 36.18
C GLU A 318 -25.13 -2.03 34.88
N ASP A 319 -24.18 -2.92 34.60
CA ASP A 319 -23.57 -2.97 33.26
C ASP A 319 -24.62 -3.36 32.21
N ARG A 320 -24.61 -2.74 31.06
CA ARG A 320 -25.60 -2.95 29.99
C ARG A 320 -25.74 -4.40 29.53
N TYR A 321 -24.69 -5.19 29.57
CA TYR A 321 -24.75 -6.61 29.19
C TYR A 321 -25.30 -7.50 30.32
N GLU A 322 -25.03 -7.15 31.57
CA GLU A 322 -25.69 -7.82 32.72
C GLU A 322 -27.17 -7.44 32.77
N CYS A 323 -27.51 -6.17 32.55
CA CYS A 323 -28.89 -5.74 32.43
C CYS A 323 -29.64 -6.51 31.34
N ARG A 324 -29.01 -6.72 30.14
CA ARG A 324 -29.58 -7.55 29.07
C ARG A 324 -30.03 -8.92 29.57
N LYS A 325 -29.20 -9.59 30.37
CA LYS A 325 -29.52 -10.91 30.93
C LYS A 325 -30.71 -10.83 31.91
N HIS A 326 -30.74 -9.83 32.76
CA HIS A 326 -31.81 -9.61 33.73
C HIS A 326 -33.14 -9.27 33.06
N ILE A 327 -33.14 -8.38 32.07
CA ILE A 327 -34.32 -8.05 31.26
C ILE A 327 -34.91 -9.27 30.58
N VAL A 328 -34.04 -10.09 29.93
CA VAL A 328 -34.47 -11.32 29.27
C VAL A 328 -35.11 -12.29 30.27
N GLN A 329 -34.58 -12.38 31.49
CA GLN A 329 -35.15 -13.24 32.53
C GLN A 329 -36.50 -12.69 33.01
N ASP A 330 -36.60 -11.40 33.28
CA ASP A 330 -37.85 -10.76 33.69
C ASP A 330 -38.95 -10.89 32.61
N LEU A 331 -38.60 -10.75 31.32
CA LEU A 331 -39.56 -10.97 30.22
C LEU A 331 -40.05 -12.44 30.16
N LYS A 332 -39.20 -13.42 30.49
CA LYS A 332 -39.61 -14.82 30.64
C LYS A 332 -40.58 -15.00 31.80
N ASP A 333 -40.26 -14.43 32.95
CA ASP A 333 -41.06 -14.56 34.17
C ASP A 333 -42.43 -13.89 34.01
N LEU A 334 -42.51 -12.82 33.20
CA LEU A 334 -43.78 -12.15 32.83
C LEU A 334 -44.54 -12.89 31.71
N GLY A 335 -43.96 -13.92 31.10
CA GLY A 335 -44.56 -14.64 29.96
C GLY A 335 -44.63 -13.81 28.68
N LEU A 336 -43.82 -12.75 28.57
CA LEU A 336 -43.82 -11.84 27.40
C LEU A 336 -42.71 -12.14 26.39
N LEU A 337 -41.70 -12.95 26.75
CA LEU A 337 -40.69 -13.44 25.81
C LEU A 337 -41.26 -14.62 25.04
N VAL A 338 -41.33 -14.49 23.70
CA VAL A 338 -41.92 -15.50 22.82
C VAL A 338 -40.87 -16.51 22.38
N LYS A 339 -39.78 -16.06 21.84
CA LYS A 339 -38.66 -16.89 21.40
C LYS A 339 -37.35 -16.11 21.37
N ILE A 340 -36.22 -16.83 21.31
CA ILE A 340 -34.90 -16.30 21.03
C ILE A 340 -34.42 -17.03 19.76
N GLU A 341 -33.91 -16.30 18.79
CA GLU A 341 -33.42 -16.83 17.53
C GLU A 341 -31.98 -16.36 17.30
N ASP A 342 -31.11 -17.27 16.89
CA ASP A 342 -29.73 -16.89 16.55
C ASP A 342 -29.74 -16.04 15.28
N ALA A 343 -29.20 -14.85 15.36
CA ALA A 343 -29.20 -13.87 14.28
C ALA A 343 -27.87 -13.10 14.29
N PRO A 344 -26.85 -13.60 13.59
CA PRO A 344 -25.63 -12.84 13.39
C PRO A 344 -25.94 -11.51 12.71
N HIS A 345 -25.35 -10.43 13.19
CA HIS A 345 -25.57 -9.10 12.63
C HIS A 345 -24.31 -8.23 12.75
N ALA A 346 -24.20 -7.24 11.87
CA ALA A 346 -23.10 -6.30 11.88
C ALA A 346 -23.17 -5.38 13.11
N VAL A 347 -22.17 -5.42 13.97
CA VAL A 347 -22.01 -4.61 15.17
C VAL A 347 -20.88 -3.61 14.97
N GLY A 348 -21.09 -2.35 15.34
CA GLY A 348 -20.08 -1.30 15.28
C GLY A 348 -19.05 -1.45 16.39
N HIS A 349 -17.78 -1.49 16.05
CA HIS A 349 -16.65 -1.55 16.96
C HIS A 349 -15.77 -0.32 16.84
N CYS A 350 -15.23 0.15 17.94
CA CYS A 350 -14.25 1.23 17.94
C CYS A 350 -12.96 0.78 17.23
N GLN A 351 -12.57 1.48 16.18
CA GLN A 351 -11.35 1.20 15.42
C GLN A 351 -10.07 1.13 16.27
N ARG A 352 -10.06 1.77 17.45
CA ARG A 352 -8.88 1.90 18.31
C ARG A 352 -8.77 0.83 19.40
N CYS A 353 -9.88 0.57 20.10
CA CYS A 353 -9.87 -0.37 21.23
C CYS A 353 -10.69 -1.64 20.97
N HIS A 354 -11.35 -1.75 19.81
CA HIS A 354 -12.18 -2.86 19.36
C HIS A 354 -13.36 -3.22 20.27
N HIS A 355 -13.73 -2.33 21.21
CA HIS A 355 -14.96 -2.49 22.00
C HIS A 355 -16.17 -2.05 21.20
N VAL A 356 -17.31 -2.67 21.48
CA VAL A 356 -18.60 -2.32 20.89
C VAL A 356 -18.95 -0.85 21.19
N VAL A 357 -19.32 -0.13 20.14
CA VAL A 357 -19.72 1.28 20.19
C VAL A 357 -21.18 1.39 20.61
N GLU A 358 -21.49 2.38 21.44
CA GLU A 358 -22.86 2.70 21.85
C GLU A 358 -23.36 3.95 21.12
N PRO A 359 -24.44 3.89 20.33
CA PRO A 359 -25.14 5.06 19.88
C PRO A 359 -25.77 5.76 21.10
N LEU A 360 -25.39 7.02 21.37
CA LEU A 360 -25.87 7.80 22.49
C LEU A 360 -26.18 9.25 22.08
N ILE A 361 -27.21 9.84 22.70
CA ILE A 361 -27.46 11.28 22.56
C ILE A 361 -26.44 12.05 23.40
N SER A 362 -25.68 12.95 22.77
CA SER A 362 -24.71 13.80 23.43
C SER A 362 -24.59 15.17 22.74
N THR A 363 -24.22 16.17 23.54
CA THR A 363 -23.93 17.51 23.03
C THR A 363 -22.46 17.59 22.60
N GLN A 364 -22.24 17.75 21.30
CA GLN A 364 -20.92 17.71 20.70
C GLN A 364 -20.73 18.90 19.75
N TRP A 365 -19.49 19.10 19.27
CA TRP A 365 -19.18 20.06 18.24
C TRP A 365 -19.20 19.38 16.86
N PHE A 366 -19.82 20.06 15.89
CA PHE A 366 -19.98 19.54 14.52
C PHE A 366 -19.55 20.56 13.47
N VAL A 367 -19.05 20.06 12.33
CA VAL A 367 -18.92 20.82 11.10
C VAL A 367 -20.08 20.46 10.17
N LYS A 368 -20.78 21.48 9.66
CA LYS A 368 -21.79 21.32 8.60
C LYS A 368 -21.10 20.96 7.29
N MET A 369 -21.21 19.72 6.86
CA MET A 369 -20.50 19.24 5.68
C MET A 369 -21.17 19.62 4.37
N LYS A 370 -22.50 19.58 4.28
CA LYS A 370 -23.25 19.84 3.01
C LYS A 370 -22.84 21.12 2.26
N PRO A 371 -22.63 22.28 2.91
CA PRO A 371 -22.18 23.48 2.19
C PRO A 371 -20.77 23.39 1.62
N LEU A 372 -19.93 22.52 2.18
CA LEU A 372 -18.53 22.35 1.79
C LEU A 372 -18.33 21.29 0.69
N VAL A 373 -19.27 20.34 0.57
CA VAL A 373 -19.17 19.18 -0.32
C VAL A 373 -19.17 19.58 -1.80
N LYS A 374 -20.00 20.55 -2.19
CA LYS A 374 -20.20 20.88 -3.60
C LYS A 374 -18.89 21.16 -4.33
N ALA A 375 -18.08 22.09 -3.82
CA ALA A 375 -16.81 22.45 -4.42
C ALA A 375 -15.79 21.28 -4.39
N ALA A 376 -15.86 20.46 -3.33
CA ALA A 376 -14.97 19.30 -3.15
C ALA A 376 -15.32 18.14 -4.11
N VAL A 377 -16.56 18.00 -4.55
CA VAL A 377 -16.97 17.02 -5.58
C VAL A 377 -16.68 17.55 -6.97
N GLU A 378 -17.08 18.81 -7.27
CA GLU A 378 -16.89 19.43 -8.58
C GLU A 378 -15.44 19.41 -9.04
N CYS A 379 -14.46 19.66 -8.16
CA CYS A 379 -13.03 19.67 -8.54
C CYS A 379 -12.48 18.29 -8.90
N VAL A 380 -13.15 17.22 -8.49
CA VAL A 380 -12.81 15.84 -8.87
C VAL A 380 -13.55 15.43 -10.15
N GLU A 381 -14.83 15.82 -10.30
CA GLU A 381 -15.63 15.50 -11.47
C GLU A 381 -15.15 16.23 -12.73
N ASP A 382 -14.68 17.47 -12.59
CA ASP A 382 -14.13 18.27 -13.71
C ASP A 382 -12.67 17.92 -14.06
N GLY A 383 -12.05 17.00 -13.29
CA GLY A 383 -10.71 16.49 -13.55
C GLY A 383 -9.55 17.36 -13.06
N ARG A 384 -9.82 18.43 -12.30
CA ARG A 384 -8.74 19.20 -11.63
C ARG A 384 -7.97 18.34 -10.62
N ILE A 385 -8.67 17.44 -9.93
CA ILE A 385 -8.05 16.40 -9.12
C ILE A 385 -8.30 15.05 -9.78
N GLN A 386 -7.24 14.28 -10.01
CA GLN A 386 -7.31 12.97 -10.66
C GLN A 386 -6.89 11.86 -9.69
N PHE A 387 -7.77 10.89 -9.48
CA PHE A 387 -7.43 9.67 -8.74
C PHE A 387 -6.72 8.67 -9.65
N VAL A 388 -5.63 8.13 -9.18
CA VAL A 388 -4.88 7.05 -9.84
C VAL A 388 -4.85 5.84 -8.91
N PRO A 389 -5.50 4.72 -9.28
CA PRO A 389 -6.32 4.51 -10.47
C PRO A 389 -7.69 5.19 -10.38
N ASN A 390 -8.25 5.51 -11.54
CA ASN A 390 -9.49 6.28 -11.67
C ASN A 390 -10.73 5.66 -10.99
N ARG A 391 -10.73 4.35 -10.74
CA ARG A 391 -11.85 3.66 -10.06
C ARG A 391 -12.19 4.28 -8.69
N PHE A 392 -11.23 4.89 -8.01
CA PHE A 392 -11.45 5.54 -6.71
C PHE A 392 -12.18 6.87 -6.79
N THR A 393 -12.28 7.48 -7.97
CA THR A 393 -13.12 8.66 -8.20
C THR A 393 -14.56 8.40 -7.76
N LYS A 394 -15.14 7.30 -8.26
CA LYS A 394 -16.51 6.92 -7.90
C LYS A 394 -16.68 6.58 -6.42
N THR A 395 -15.67 5.93 -5.82
CA THR A 395 -15.64 5.64 -4.38
C THR A 395 -15.70 6.91 -3.56
N TYR A 396 -14.92 7.93 -3.94
CA TYR A 396 -14.88 9.23 -3.30
C TYR A 396 -16.21 10.00 -3.46
N THR A 397 -16.71 10.15 -4.69
CA THR A 397 -17.93 10.93 -4.96
C THR A 397 -19.16 10.33 -4.28
N ASN A 398 -19.35 9.00 -4.35
CA ASN A 398 -20.46 8.33 -3.68
C ASN A 398 -20.45 8.57 -2.15
N TRP A 399 -19.27 8.58 -1.52
CA TRP A 399 -19.17 8.85 -0.09
C TRP A 399 -19.48 10.31 0.23
N MET A 400 -18.97 11.25 -0.58
CA MET A 400 -19.20 12.69 -0.40
C MET A 400 -20.69 13.06 -0.55
N ASP A 401 -21.41 12.43 -1.47
CA ASP A 401 -22.84 12.67 -1.69
C ASP A 401 -23.70 12.28 -0.48
N ASN A 402 -23.25 11.30 0.29
CA ASN A 402 -23.95 10.77 1.46
C ASN A 402 -23.34 11.23 2.80
N ILE A 403 -22.47 12.23 2.79
CA ILE A 403 -21.74 12.66 3.98
C ILE A 403 -22.67 13.32 5.00
N HIS A 404 -22.54 12.93 6.25
CA HIS A 404 -23.19 13.58 7.40
C HIS A 404 -22.32 14.69 8.01
N ASP A 405 -22.93 15.49 8.90
CA ASP A 405 -22.18 16.50 9.66
C ASP A 405 -21.10 15.82 10.49
N TRP A 406 -19.90 16.36 10.44
CA TRP A 406 -18.71 15.76 11.07
C TRP A 406 -18.63 16.13 12.55
N CYS A 407 -18.72 15.16 13.46
CA CYS A 407 -18.44 15.34 14.87
C CYS A 407 -16.94 15.52 15.09
N ILE A 408 -16.53 16.70 15.53
CA ILE A 408 -15.13 17.11 15.69
C ILE A 408 -14.62 17.14 17.13
N SER A 409 -15.48 17.01 18.14
CA SER A 409 -15.07 17.01 19.54
C SER A 409 -14.70 15.61 20.04
N ARG A 410 -13.64 15.54 20.83
CA ARG A 410 -13.15 14.31 21.48
C ARG A 410 -12.87 14.59 22.95
N GLN A 411 -13.34 13.73 23.85
CA GLN A 411 -13.15 13.83 25.29
C GLN A 411 -11.80 13.25 25.71
N ILE A 412 -10.74 13.77 25.09
CA ILE A 412 -9.34 13.40 25.33
C ILE A 412 -8.54 14.61 25.79
N TRP A 413 -7.39 14.36 26.40
CA TRP A 413 -6.51 15.45 26.86
C TRP A 413 -5.41 15.79 25.83
N TRP A 414 -4.98 14.81 25.04
CA TRP A 414 -3.95 14.96 24.01
C TRP A 414 -4.54 15.38 22.67
N GLY A 415 -4.22 16.59 22.22
CA GLY A 415 -4.65 17.14 20.93
C GLY A 415 -4.88 18.65 21.01
N HIS A 416 -5.36 19.22 19.91
CA HIS A 416 -5.73 20.63 19.82
C HIS A 416 -7.01 20.88 20.64
N ARG A 417 -6.88 21.59 21.74
CA ARG A 417 -8.02 21.96 22.57
C ARG A 417 -8.96 22.89 21.79
N ILE A 418 -10.26 22.67 21.87
CA ILE A 418 -11.26 23.47 21.18
C ILE A 418 -11.13 24.95 21.62
N PRO A 419 -10.94 25.90 20.68
CA PRO A 419 -10.62 27.29 20.99
C PRO A 419 -11.91 28.10 21.26
N VAL A 420 -12.75 27.61 22.19
CA VAL A 420 -13.98 28.26 22.62
C VAL A 420 -13.93 28.46 24.13
N TRP A 421 -14.29 29.66 24.58
CA TRP A 421 -14.37 30.05 25.98
C TRP A 421 -15.83 30.32 26.37
N TYR A 422 -16.17 29.98 27.58
CA TYR A 422 -17.47 30.21 28.21
C TYR A 422 -17.30 31.22 29.33
N CYS A 423 -18.20 32.20 29.39
CA CYS A 423 -18.26 33.13 30.48
C CYS A 423 -19.37 32.74 31.46
N ASP A 424 -19.02 32.42 32.69
CA ASP A 424 -19.98 31.97 33.72
C ASP A 424 -20.85 33.11 34.22
N ASP A 425 -20.42 34.38 34.07
CA ASP A 425 -21.18 35.53 34.51
C ASP A 425 -22.21 36.01 33.51
N CYS A 426 -21.94 36.02 32.19
CA CYS A 426 -22.90 36.48 31.19
C CYS A 426 -23.46 35.33 30.29
N GLY A 427 -23.03 34.10 30.48
CA GLY A 427 -23.49 32.91 29.75
C GLY A 427 -23.11 32.86 28.27
N LYS A 428 -22.24 33.76 27.77
CA LYS A 428 -21.83 33.78 26.37
C LYS A 428 -20.68 32.86 26.12
N GLN A 429 -20.69 32.24 24.94
CA GLN A 429 -19.55 31.48 24.39
C GLN A 429 -18.83 32.28 23.30
N MET A 430 -17.51 32.16 23.22
CA MET A 430 -16.65 32.93 22.34
C MET A 430 -15.57 32.04 21.73
N ALA A 431 -15.52 31.96 20.40
CA ALA A 431 -14.38 31.36 19.70
C ALA A 431 -13.28 32.40 19.53
N SER A 432 -12.03 32.03 19.77
CA SER A 432 -10.90 32.96 19.67
C SER A 432 -9.65 32.35 19.06
N ARG A 433 -8.94 33.15 18.26
CA ARG A 433 -7.63 32.81 17.66
C ARG A 433 -6.50 32.83 18.67
N THR A 434 -6.68 33.52 19.79
CA THR A 434 -5.74 33.64 20.90
C THR A 434 -6.42 33.25 22.22
N ASP A 435 -5.61 32.91 23.22
CA ASP A 435 -6.16 32.61 24.55
C ASP A 435 -6.76 33.85 25.16
N LEU A 436 -7.98 33.72 25.70
CA LEU A 436 -8.69 34.80 26.35
C LEU A 436 -8.37 34.80 27.85
N THR A 437 -8.17 35.97 28.41
CA THR A 437 -7.97 36.21 29.84
C THR A 437 -9.19 36.89 30.48
N GLU A 438 -10.06 37.45 29.65
CA GLU A 438 -11.31 38.08 30.07
C GLU A 438 -12.40 37.91 29.01
N CYS A 439 -13.65 38.01 29.41
CA CYS A 439 -14.77 37.98 28.50
C CYS A 439 -14.88 39.26 27.68
N PRO A 440 -14.81 39.23 26.33
CA PRO A 440 -14.89 40.44 25.50
C PRO A 440 -16.29 41.09 25.54
N HIS A 441 -17.27 40.47 26.14
CA HIS A 441 -18.63 41.03 26.22
C HIS A 441 -18.94 41.75 27.55
N CYS A 442 -18.47 41.21 28.68
CA CYS A 442 -18.78 41.76 30.01
C CYS A 442 -17.53 42.02 30.86
N HIS A 443 -16.32 41.79 30.30
CA HIS A 443 -15.02 41.99 30.96
C HIS A 443 -14.81 41.14 32.23
N SER A 444 -15.59 40.08 32.41
CA SER A 444 -15.39 39.16 33.51
C SER A 444 -14.19 38.27 33.28
N HIS A 445 -13.41 37.99 34.35
CA HIS A 445 -12.32 36.99 34.35
C HIS A 445 -12.83 35.58 34.69
N ASN A 446 -14.14 35.43 34.97
CA ASN A 446 -14.75 34.13 35.25
C ASN A 446 -15.07 33.43 33.93
N ILE A 447 -14.03 33.03 33.21
CA ILE A 447 -14.09 32.33 31.93
C ILE A 447 -13.30 31.04 31.98
N HIS A 448 -13.79 30.04 31.25
CA HIS A 448 -13.08 28.76 31.09
C HIS A 448 -13.13 28.32 29.63
N GLN A 449 -12.07 27.65 29.19
CA GLN A 449 -12.00 27.08 27.84
C GLN A 449 -12.71 25.73 27.80
N ASP A 450 -13.31 25.39 26.66
CA ASP A 450 -13.87 24.06 26.40
C ASP A 450 -12.83 22.98 26.72
N GLU A 451 -13.24 21.88 27.37
CA GLU A 451 -12.31 20.82 27.82
C GLU A 451 -11.95 19.82 26.75
N ASP A 452 -12.78 19.71 25.70
CA ASP A 452 -12.62 18.76 24.62
C ASP A 452 -11.48 19.16 23.69
N ALA A 453 -10.88 18.16 23.07
CA ALA A 453 -9.93 18.34 21.98
C ALA A 453 -10.61 18.11 20.62
N LEU A 454 -10.03 18.66 19.56
CA LEU A 454 -10.44 18.39 18.20
C LEU A 454 -10.04 16.98 17.74
N ASP A 455 -10.84 16.40 16.87
CA ASP A 455 -10.51 15.23 16.09
C ASP A 455 -9.17 15.44 15.36
N THR A 456 -8.28 14.45 15.39
CA THR A 456 -6.96 14.53 14.75
C THR A 456 -7.06 14.85 13.25
N TRP A 457 -8.12 14.39 12.60
CA TRP A 457 -8.37 14.63 11.17
C TRP A 457 -8.69 16.10 10.86
N PHE A 458 -9.02 16.91 11.86
CA PHE A 458 -9.22 18.35 11.67
C PHE A 458 -7.89 19.05 11.35
N SER A 459 -6.84 18.76 12.10
CA SER A 459 -5.50 19.28 11.81
C SER A 459 -4.88 18.63 10.57
N SER A 460 -5.04 17.30 10.42
CA SER A 460 -4.52 16.55 9.27
C SER A 460 -5.15 16.98 7.94
N GLY A 461 -6.42 17.44 7.96
CA GLY A 461 -7.10 17.99 6.78
C GLY A 461 -6.53 19.33 6.27
N LEU A 462 -5.76 20.06 7.10
CA LEU A 462 -5.08 21.28 6.72
C LEU A 462 -3.65 21.04 6.18
N TRP A 463 -3.15 19.82 6.26
CA TRP A 463 -1.75 19.45 6.01
C TRP A 463 -1.17 19.98 4.70
N PRO A 464 -1.84 19.95 3.53
CA PRO A 464 -1.25 20.38 2.27
C PRO A 464 -0.85 21.86 2.21
N PHE A 465 -1.42 22.71 3.06
CA PHE A 465 -1.19 24.15 3.04
C PHE A 465 -0.72 24.72 4.39
N SER A 466 -1.14 24.14 5.50
CA SER A 466 -0.66 24.57 6.83
C SER A 466 0.83 24.30 7.00
N THR A 467 1.35 23.21 6.42
CA THR A 467 2.76 22.86 6.44
C THR A 467 3.65 23.87 5.73
N PHE A 468 3.11 24.57 4.74
CA PHE A 468 3.79 25.64 4.01
C PHE A 468 3.54 27.04 4.61
N GLY A 469 2.94 27.11 5.80
CA GLY A 469 2.86 28.35 6.60
C GLY A 469 1.53 29.05 6.59
N TRP A 470 0.46 28.51 5.96
CA TRP A 470 -0.88 29.07 6.07
C TRP A 470 -1.26 29.23 7.57
N PRO A 471 -1.91 30.32 8.00
CA PRO A 471 -2.63 31.33 7.21
C PRO A 471 -1.76 32.48 6.61
N ASP A 472 -0.45 32.48 6.82
CA ASP A 472 0.42 33.47 6.22
C ASP A 472 0.63 33.18 4.72
N LYS A 473 0.96 34.23 3.97
CA LYS A 473 1.28 34.10 2.53
C LYS A 473 2.80 33.96 2.34
N THR A 474 3.31 32.77 2.65
CA THR A 474 4.74 32.47 2.54
C THR A 474 5.14 32.21 1.09
N ASP A 475 6.41 32.32 0.76
CA ASP A 475 6.94 31.98 -0.56
C ASP A 475 6.82 30.46 -0.83
N GLU A 476 7.00 29.63 0.18
CA GLU A 476 6.77 28.18 0.10
C GLU A 476 5.33 27.85 -0.29
N LEU A 477 4.33 28.48 0.36
CA LEU A 477 2.93 28.28 0.03
C LEU A 477 2.62 28.69 -1.40
N GLN A 478 3.20 29.79 -1.88
CA GLN A 478 3.02 30.27 -3.25
C GLN A 478 3.67 29.38 -4.31
N GLN A 479 4.81 28.76 -3.99
CA GLN A 479 5.56 27.91 -4.91
C GLN A 479 5.06 26.47 -4.92
N PHE A 480 4.78 25.87 -3.75
CA PHE A 480 4.58 24.44 -3.58
C PHE A 480 3.12 24.03 -3.38
N TYR A 481 2.18 24.98 -3.26
CA TYR A 481 0.75 24.69 -3.24
C TYR A 481 0.09 25.17 -4.53
N PRO A 482 -0.81 24.40 -5.17
CA PRO A 482 -1.20 23.03 -4.82
C PRO A 482 -0.06 22.03 -4.98
N THR A 483 -0.03 20.98 -4.14
CA THR A 483 0.98 19.95 -4.25
C THR A 483 0.79 19.12 -5.53
N SER A 484 1.85 18.49 -6.03
CA SER A 484 1.83 17.80 -7.32
C SER A 484 1.09 16.48 -7.24
N VAL A 485 1.37 15.71 -6.21
CA VAL A 485 0.75 14.41 -5.96
C VAL A 485 0.61 14.15 -4.47
N LEU A 486 -0.50 13.55 -4.09
CA LEU A 486 -0.71 12.92 -2.79
C LEU A 486 -0.62 11.42 -2.98
N VAL A 487 0.24 10.74 -2.25
CA VAL A 487 0.32 9.26 -2.23
C VAL A 487 -0.25 8.77 -0.92
N THR A 488 -1.15 7.78 -0.95
CA THR A 488 -1.76 7.23 0.26
C THR A 488 -2.43 5.88 0.01
N GLY A 489 -2.68 5.12 1.07
CA GLY A 489 -3.51 3.91 1.01
C GLY A 489 -5.00 4.22 0.77
N TYR A 490 -5.71 3.27 0.16
CA TYR A 490 -7.15 3.44 -0.10
C TYR A 490 -7.99 3.49 1.20
N ASP A 491 -7.48 2.97 2.30
CA ASP A 491 -8.17 2.88 3.59
C ASP A 491 -8.36 4.22 4.30
N ILE A 492 -7.63 5.26 3.90
CA ILE A 492 -7.77 6.61 4.47
C ILE A 492 -8.30 7.67 3.49
N ILE A 493 -8.93 7.25 2.39
CA ILE A 493 -9.57 8.19 1.45
C ILE A 493 -10.59 9.06 2.17
N PHE A 494 -11.47 8.47 2.98
CA PHE A 494 -12.54 9.19 3.68
C PHE A 494 -12.05 9.96 4.89
N PHE A 495 -11.06 9.41 5.58
CA PHE A 495 -10.47 10.05 6.76
C PHE A 495 -9.65 11.27 6.40
N TRP A 496 -8.83 11.19 5.36
CA TRP A 496 -7.80 12.17 5.08
C TRP A 496 -7.96 12.87 3.74
N VAL A 497 -8.04 12.13 2.64
CA VAL A 497 -8.11 12.74 1.28
C VAL A 497 -9.33 13.65 1.17
N ALA A 498 -10.51 13.16 1.55
CA ALA A 498 -11.76 13.94 1.49
C ALA A 498 -11.70 15.19 2.38
N ARG A 499 -11.08 15.10 3.56
CA ARG A 499 -10.90 16.24 4.47
C ARG A 499 -9.95 17.28 3.87
N MET A 500 -8.83 16.86 3.31
CA MET A 500 -7.88 17.79 2.66
C MET A 500 -8.50 18.50 1.46
N ILE A 501 -9.26 17.80 0.62
CA ILE A 501 -9.96 18.42 -0.52
C ILE A 501 -10.97 19.44 -0.01
N THR A 502 -11.78 19.08 0.98
CA THR A 502 -12.80 19.96 1.56
C THR A 502 -12.17 21.22 2.17
N MET A 503 -11.13 21.06 2.99
CA MET A 503 -10.46 22.18 3.66
C MET A 503 -9.66 23.04 2.66
N GLY A 504 -9.00 22.44 1.68
CA GLY A 504 -8.30 23.17 0.61
C GLY A 504 -9.25 24.03 -0.20
N MET A 505 -10.38 23.49 -0.64
CA MET A 505 -11.39 24.23 -1.37
C MET A 505 -12.02 25.34 -0.52
N GLU A 506 -12.18 25.14 0.79
CA GLU A 506 -12.75 26.15 1.67
C GLU A 506 -11.78 27.29 2.00
N PHE A 507 -10.53 26.98 2.36
CA PHE A 507 -9.59 27.98 2.85
C PHE A 507 -8.70 28.59 1.77
N MET A 508 -8.24 27.77 0.82
CA MET A 508 -7.37 28.20 -0.26
C MET A 508 -8.13 28.59 -1.53
N LYS A 509 -9.38 28.16 -1.70
CA LYS A 509 -10.21 28.30 -2.92
C LYS A 509 -9.53 27.68 -4.15
N GLU A 510 -8.64 26.75 -3.89
CA GLU A 510 -7.84 26.03 -4.88
C GLU A 510 -7.70 24.57 -4.44
N ILE A 511 -7.52 23.65 -5.39
CA ILE A 511 -7.31 22.22 -5.11
C ILE A 511 -6.06 22.03 -4.25
N PRO A 512 -6.07 21.07 -3.29
CA PRO A 512 -4.89 20.84 -2.46
C PRO A 512 -3.78 20.06 -3.16
N PHE A 513 -4.09 19.26 -4.18
CA PHE A 513 -3.17 18.46 -4.98
C PHE A 513 -3.80 18.13 -6.33
N LYS A 514 -2.94 17.87 -7.33
CA LYS A 514 -3.39 17.55 -8.71
C LYS A 514 -3.74 16.07 -8.88
N HIS A 515 -2.96 15.19 -8.29
CA HIS A 515 -3.15 13.75 -8.37
C HIS A 515 -3.28 13.14 -6.98
N VAL A 516 -4.13 12.13 -6.86
CA VAL A 516 -4.24 11.25 -5.69
C VAL A 516 -3.82 9.85 -6.12
N PHE A 517 -2.57 9.50 -5.84
CA PHE A 517 -2.01 8.20 -6.18
C PHE A 517 -2.30 7.23 -5.03
N ILE A 518 -3.21 6.29 -5.30
CA ILE A 518 -3.67 5.32 -4.31
C ILE A 518 -2.89 4.03 -4.45
N HIS A 519 -2.33 3.55 -3.35
CA HIS A 519 -1.75 2.23 -3.25
C HIS A 519 -2.62 1.27 -2.41
N GLY A 520 -2.40 -0.03 -2.57
CA GLY A 520 -3.01 -1.06 -1.76
C GLY A 520 -2.25 -1.33 -0.46
N LEU A 521 -2.72 -2.31 0.31
CA LEU A 521 -2.10 -2.71 1.57
C LEU A 521 -1.07 -3.82 1.35
N VAL A 522 -0.05 -3.86 2.19
CA VAL A 522 0.89 -4.98 2.25
C VAL A 522 0.31 -6.04 3.18
N ARG A 523 0.15 -7.25 2.64
CA ARG A 523 -0.41 -8.42 3.33
C ARG A 523 0.64 -9.50 3.53
N ASP A 524 0.41 -10.40 4.48
CA ASP A 524 1.26 -11.58 4.65
C ASP A 524 1.11 -12.57 3.47
N GLU A 525 1.89 -13.65 3.47
CA GLU A 525 1.85 -14.68 2.41
C GLU A 525 0.47 -15.32 2.25
N GLN A 526 -0.33 -15.40 3.33
CA GLN A 526 -1.69 -15.93 3.33
C GLN A 526 -2.74 -14.89 2.88
N GLY A 527 -2.33 -13.64 2.63
CA GLY A 527 -3.21 -12.56 2.22
C GLY A 527 -3.93 -11.86 3.37
N ARG A 528 -3.53 -12.10 4.63
CA ARG A 528 -4.11 -11.43 5.81
C ARG A 528 -3.45 -10.06 6.01
N LYS A 529 -4.21 -9.11 6.52
CA LYS A 529 -3.67 -7.80 6.94
C LYS A 529 -2.59 -8.01 8.01
N MET A 530 -1.43 -7.39 7.83
CA MET A 530 -0.38 -7.43 8.84
C MET A 530 -0.78 -6.59 10.05
N SER A 531 -0.69 -7.16 11.24
CA SER A 531 -0.97 -6.46 12.49
C SER A 531 -0.09 -6.99 13.63
N LYS A 532 0.13 -6.15 14.66
CA LYS A 532 0.85 -6.56 15.87
C LYS A 532 0.09 -7.61 16.67
N SER A 533 -1.23 -7.54 16.67
CA SER A 533 -2.10 -8.49 17.38
C SER A 533 -2.06 -9.90 16.79
N LEU A 534 -1.90 -10.03 15.47
CA LEU A 534 -1.77 -11.32 14.78
C LEU A 534 -0.33 -11.85 14.79
N GLY A 535 0.65 -11.05 15.23
CA GLY A 535 2.06 -11.45 15.24
C GLY A 535 2.67 -11.69 13.84
N ASN A 536 2.01 -11.25 12.76
CA ASN A 536 2.43 -11.40 11.38
C ASN A 536 3.06 -10.12 10.78
N GLY A 537 3.26 -9.09 11.61
CA GLY A 537 3.89 -7.85 11.20
C GLY A 537 5.39 -8.02 11.00
N ILE A 538 5.91 -7.53 9.87
CA ILE A 538 7.34 -7.52 9.55
C ILE A 538 7.86 -6.10 9.76
N ASP A 539 8.92 -5.94 10.57
CA ASP A 539 9.59 -4.65 10.74
C ASP A 539 10.46 -4.38 9.48
N PRO A 540 10.25 -3.27 8.77
CA PRO A 540 11.07 -2.92 7.61
C PRO A 540 12.58 -2.88 7.92
N LEU A 541 12.97 -2.44 9.12
CA LEU A 541 14.38 -2.37 9.51
C LEU A 541 15.05 -3.74 9.58
N GLU A 542 14.34 -4.78 10.04
CA GLU A 542 14.87 -6.15 10.03
C GLU A 542 15.20 -6.64 8.62
N VAL A 543 14.42 -6.21 7.63
CA VAL A 543 14.68 -6.53 6.22
C VAL A 543 15.85 -5.68 5.70
N VAL A 544 15.90 -4.40 6.02
CA VAL A 544 17.00 -3.49 5.65
C VAL A 544 18.32 -3.98 6.22
N ASP A 545 18.37 -4.32 7.50
CA ASP A 545 19.58 -4.81 8.16
C ASP A 545 20.11 -6.09 7.52
N LYS A 546 19.23 -6.95 7.02
CA LYS A 546 19.61 -8.25 6.45
C LYS A 546 19.90 -8.21 4.95
N TYR A 547 19.18 -7.39 4.20
CA TYR A 547 19.18 -7.43 2.73
C TYR A 547 19.50 -6.08 2.06
N GLY A 548 19.52 -4.99 2.82
CA GLY A 548 19.70 -3.63 2.34
C GLY A 548 18.39 -2.93 1.95
N ALA A 549 18.40 -1.59 2.05
CA ALA A 549 17.26 -0.74 1.73
C ALA A 549 16.87 -0.83 0.25
N ASP A 550 17.84 -0.81 -0.66
CA ASP A 550 17.61 -0.92 -2.09
C ASP A 550 16.82 -2.18 -2.47
N THR A 551 17.16 -3.30 -1.82
CA THR A 551 16.49 -4.59 -2.03
C THR A 551 15.03 -4.52 -1.59
N LEU A 552 14.76 -3.95 -0.42
CA LEU A 552 13.38 -3.80 0.06
C LEU A 552 12.57 -2.88 -0.84
N ARG A 553 13.12 -1.71 -1.17
CA ARG A 553 12.47 -0.69 -2.02
C ARG A 553 12.06 -1.27 -3.38
N PHE A 554 12.99 -1.90 -4.07
CA PHE A 554 12.74 -2.49 -5.39
C PHE A 554 11.70 -3.61 -5.34
N MET A 555 11.76 -4.48 -4.34
CA MET A 555 10.79 -5.56 -4.15
C MET A 555 9.37 -5.05 -3.88
N LEU A 556 9.23 -3.99 -3.08
CA LEU A 556 7.93 -3.41 -2.76
C LEU A 556 7.24 -2.80 -3.99
N ILE A 557 8.00 -2.33 -4.98
CA ILE A 557 7.45 -1.62 -6.12
C ILE A 557 7.24 -2.54 -7.32
N THR A 558 8.20 -3.42 -7.62
CA THR A 558 8.10 -4.33 -8.78
C THR A 558 6.98 -5.34 -8.62
N GLY A 559 6.14 -5.43 -9.66
CA GLY A 559 4.95 -6.30 -9.65
C GLY A 559 3.80 -5.79 -8.78
N ASN A 560 3.87 -4.53 -8.34
CA ASN A 560 2.75 -3.84 -7.68
C ASN A 560 2.01 -2.97 -8.70
N THR A 561 0.68 -3.03 -8.65
CA THR A 561 -0.20 -2.24 -9.51
C THR A 561 -0.94 -1.21 -8.67
N PRO A 562 -1.13 0.03 -9.12
CA PRO A 562 -1.83 1.06 -8.37
C PRO A 562 -3.18 0.60 -7.80
N GLY A 563 -3.41 0.85 -6.52
CA GLY A 563 -4.65 0.55 -5.80
C GLY A 563 -4.89 -0.92 -5.45
N ASN A 564 -3.97 -1.83 -5.78
CA ASN A 564 -4.10 -3.25 -5.45
C ASN A 564 -3.24 -3.63 -4.26
N ASP A 565 -3.76 -4.55 -3.43
CA ASP A 565 -3.00 -5.12 -2.33
C ASP A 565 -1.86 -5.99 -2.86
N MET A 566 -0.74 -5.98 -2.16
CA MET A 566 0.38 -6.86 -2.45
C MET A 566 0.63 -7.85 -1.30
N ARG A 567 1.09 -9.05 -1.66
CA ARG A 567 1.56 -10.03 -0.68
C ARG A 567 3.08 -9.95 -0.55
N PHE A 568 3.55 -9.95 0.68
CA PHE A 568 4.97 -10.01 0.98
C PHE A 568 5.44 -11.46 0.96
N TYR A 569 6.50 -11.74 0.16
CA TYR A 569 7.13 -13.06 0.06
C TYR A 569 8.64 -12.95 0.26
N TRP A 570 9.20 -13.77 1.13
CA TRP A 570 10.64 -13.79 1.39
C TRP A 570 11.48 -14.18 0.16
N ASN A 571 11.00 -15.08 -0.68
CA ASN A 571 11.68 -15.46 -1.92
C ASN A 571 11.82 -14.31 -2.91
N ARG A 572 10.90 -13.34 -2.92
CA ARG A 572 11.02 -12.13 -3.75
C ARG A 572 12.13 -11.20 -3.25
N ILE A 573 12.30 -11.07 -1.93
CA ILE A 573 13.43 -10.34 -1.35
C ILE A 573 14.75 -10.97 -1.80
N GLU A 574 14.88 -12.29 -1.72
CA GLU A 574 16.09 -13.00 -2.14
C GLU A 574 16.38 -12.85 -3.64
N ALA A 575 15.34 -12.89 -4.49
CA ALA A 575 15.48 -12.63 -5.92
C ALA A 575 15.99 -11.19 -6.18
N THR A 576 15.45 -10.21 -5.47
CA THR A 576 15.89 -8.81 -5.61
C THR A 576 17.30 -8.59 -5.09
N ARG A 577 17.71 -9.24 -4.00
CA ARG A 577 19.12 -9.24 -3.56
C ARG A 577 20.05 -9.83 -4.64
N ASN A 578 19.62 -10.90 -5.31
CA ASN A 578 20.40 -11.49 -6.39
C ASN A 578 20.53 -10.53 -7.59
N PHE A 579 19.51 -9.73 -7.85
CA PHE A 579 19.57 -8.64 -8.84
C PHE A 579 20.62 -7.58 -8.45
N ALA A 580 20.60 -7.09 -7.21
CA ALA A 580 21.61 -6.16 -6.72
C ALA A 580 23.04 -6.73 -6.86
N ASN A 581 23.24 -7.99 -6.49
CA ASN A 581 24.52 -8.67 -6.65
C ASN A 581 24.93 -8.82 -8.14
N LYS A 582 23.98 -9.06 -9.04
CA LYS A 582 24.24 -9.14 -10.48
C LYS A 582 24.72 -7.79 -11.03
N ILE A 583 24.01 -6.71 -10.67
CA ILE A 583 24.41 -5.33 -11.07
C ILE A 583 25.82 -5.04 -10.56
N TRP A 584 26.08 -5.32 -9.27
CA TRP A 584 27.37 -5.10 -8.66
C TRP A 584 28.50 -5.82 -9.38
N ASN A 585 28.31 -7.11 -9.67
CA ASN A 585 29.31 -7.91 -10.38
C ASN A 585 29.53 -7.46 -11.85
N ALA A 586 28.46 -7.10 -12.55
CA ALA A 586 28.54 -6.55 -13.89
C ALA A 586 29.28 -5.21 -13.92
N SER A 587 28.97 -4.32 -12.99
CA SER A 587 29.63 -3.02 -12.83
C SER A 587 31.11 -3.20 -12.45
N ARG A 588 31.42 -4.12 -11.54
CA ARG A 588 32.80 -4.45 -11.20
C ARG A 588 33.58 -4.96 -12.42
N PHE A 589 32.98 -5.84 -13.22
CA PHE A 589 33.58 -6.30 -14.48
C PHE A 589 33.81 -5.11 -15.42
N ALA A 590 32.85 -4.22 -15.59
CA ALA A 590 33.01 -3.05 -16.45
C ALA A 590 34.15 -2.16 -15.97
N LEU A 591 34.19 -1.79 -14.67
CA LEU A 591 35.23 -0.95 -14.09
C LEU A 591 36.63 -1.52 -14.27
N MET A 592 36.81 -2.83 -14.13
CA MET A 592 38.09 -3.49 -14.38
C MET A 592 38.53 -3.41 -15.85
N ASN A 593 37.60 -3.26 -16.80
CA ASN A 593 37.87 -3.15 -18.23
C ASN A 593 37.87 -1.69 -18.74
N LEU A 594 37.61 -0.73 -17.87
CA LEU A 594 37.71 0.72 -18.15
C LEU A 594 39.10 1.29 -17.82
N ASP A 595 40.04 0.47 -17.39
CA ASP A 595 41.42 0.91 -17.20
C ASP A 595 41.99 1.47 -18.51
N GLY A 596 42.50 2.73 -18.40
CA GLY A 596 43.01 3.47 -19.57
C GLY A 596 41.90 4.05 -20.48
N TYR A 597 40.63 4.09 -20.03
CA TYR A 597 39.56 4.74 -20.79
C TYR A 597 39.82 6.24 -20.97
N ASP A 598 39.74 6.69 -22.23
CA ASP A 598 39.82 8.11 -22.60
C ASP A 598 38.60 8.49 -23.45
N ALA A 599 37.76 9.41 -22.91
CA ALA A 599 36.60 9.89 -23.62
C ALA A 599 36.89 10.60 -24.95
N SER A 600 38.13 11.09 -25.13
CA SER A 600 38.60 11.79 -26.35
C SER A 600 39.29 10.84 -27.36
N ALA A 601 39.53 9.59 -26.99
CA ALA A 601 40.24 8.63 -27.85
C ALA A 601 39.51 8.38 -29.18
N LYS A 602 40.26 8.12 -30.24
CA LYS A 602 39.73 7.74 -31.53
C LYS A 602 38.97 6.39 -31.40
N ARG A 603 37.83 6.31 -32.05
CA ARG A 603 36.92 5.15 -32.00
C ARG A 603 36.73 4.54 -33.40
N ALA A 604 36.62 3.23 -33.43
CA ALA A 604 36.13 2.48 -34.56
C ALA A 604 34.59 2.71 -34.73
N PRO A 605 34.03 2.42 -35.92
CA PRO A 605 32.58 2.41 -36.10
C PRO A 605 31.87 1.49 -35.12
N LEU A 606 30.61 1.81 -34.76
CA LEU A 606 29.78 0.99 -33.91
C LEU A 606 29.49 -0.36 -34.55
N THR A 607 29.70 -1.47 -33.81
CA THR A 607 29.31 -2.79 -34.26
C THR A 607 27.80 -3.01 -34.17
N LEU A 608 27.32 -4.14 -34.68
CA LEU A 608 25.92 -4.54 -34.57
C LEU A 608 25.46 -4.57 -33.09
N ALA A 609 26.25 -5.15 -32.19
CA ALA A 609 25.94 -5.20 -30.75
C ALA A 609 25.88 -3.82 -30.12
N ASP A 610 26.77 -2.90 -30.50
CA ASP A 610 26.76 -1.54 -29.98
C ASP A 610 25.50 -0.77 -30.44
N ARG A 611 25.14 -0.87 -31.73
CA ARG A 611 23.93 -0.26 -32.27
C ARG A 611 22.68 -0.84 -31.62
N TRP A 612 22.62 -2.13 -31.43
CA TRP A 612 21.53 -2.82 -30.78
C TRP A 612 21.32 -2.33 -29.35
N ILE A 613 22.34 -2.36 -28.49
CA ILE A 613 22.17 -1.97 -27.08
C ILE A 613 21.87 -0.48 -26.91
N LEU A 614 22.43 0.36 -27.78
CA LEU A 614 22.11 1.78 -27.79
C LEU A 614 20.65 2.05 -28.22
N SER A 615 20.14 1.34 -29.22
CA SER A 615 18.74 1.41 -29.64
C SER A 615 17.81 0.94 -28.49
N ARG A 616 18.11 -0.20 -27.90
CA ARG A 616 17.35 -0.74 -26.74
C ARG A 616 17.34 0.22 -25.55
N LEU A 617 18.47 0.88 -25.27
CA LEU A 617 18.56 1.90 -24.23
C LEU A 617 17.60 3.05 -24.51
N GLN A 618 17.53 3.55 -25.76
CA GLN A 618 16.62 4.67 -26.09
C GLN A 618 15.15 4.29 -25.90
N HIS A 619 14.75 3.08 -26.35
CA HIS A 619 13.41 2.58 -26.08
C HIS A 619 13.13 2.45 -24.58
N THR A 620 14.08 1.92 -23.82
CA THR A 620 13.94 1.78 -22.38
C THR A 620 13.78 3.14 -21.67
N ILE A 621 14.58 4.14 -22.04
CA ILE A 621 14.46 5.52 -21.50
C ILE A 621 13.07 6.10 -21.79
N LYS A 622 12.59 5.97 -23.03
CA LYS A 622 11.30 6.48 -23.48
C LYS A 622 10.14 5.81 -22.72
N ASP A 623 10.16 4.49 -22.67
CA ASP A 623 9.07 3.71 -22.07
C ASP A 623 9.04 3.87 -20.54
N VAL A 624 10.20 3.82 -19.87
CA VAL A 624 10.31 4.06 -18.42
C VAL A 624 9.78 5.43 -18.06
N SER A 625 10.17 6.49 -18.79
CA SER A 625 9.68 7.84 -18.56
C SER A 625 8.16 7.94 -18.75
N SER A 626 7.61 7.29 -19.79
CA SER A 626 6.17 7.24 -20.03
C SER A 626 5.40 6.52 -18.93
N PHE A 627 5.94 5.43 -18.37
CA PHE A 627 5.29 4.73 -17.25
C PHE A 627 5.36 5.53 -15.94
N LEU A 628 6.46 6.23 -15.69
CA LEU A 628 6.57 7.13 -14.52
C LEU A 628 5.55 8.26 -14.58
N GLU A 629 5.34 8.88 -15.77
CA GLU A 629 4.31 9.91 -15.99
C GLU A 629 2.90 9.42 -15.73
N LYS A 630 2.63 8.13 -15.96
CA LYS A 630 1.34 7.47 -15.73
C LYS A 630 1.19 6.89 -14.32
N PHE A 631 2.16 7.08 -13.45
CA PHE A 631 2.21 6.47 -12.11
C PHE A 631 2.27 4.92 -12.12
N GLU A 632 2.68 4.31 -13.23
CA GLU A 632 2.86 2.85 -13.36
C GLU A 632 4.29 2.45 -12.94
N LEU A 633 4.65 2.78 -11.69
CA LEU A 633 6.02 2.65 -11.18
C LEU A 633 6.52 1.19 -11.20
N GLY A 634 5.62 0.22 -10.99
CA GLY A 634 5.94 -1.20 -11.03
C GLY A 634 6.39 -1.66 -12.42
N GLU A 635 5.71 -1.18 -13.48
CA GLU A 635 6.07 -1.50 -14.87
C GLU A 635 7.37 -0.82 -15.29
N ALA A 636 7.56 0.45 -14.89
CA ALA A 636 8.83 1.14 -15.12
C ALA A 636 10.00 0.38 -14.48
N GLY A 637 9.85 -0.06 -13.23
CA GLY A 637 10.85 -0.88 -12.53
C GLY A 637 11.12 -2.23 -13.21
N ARG A 638 10.09 -2.89 -13.75
CA ARG A 638 10.22 -4.13 -14.51
C ARG A 638 11.03 -3.94 -15.80
N LEU A 639 10.76 -2.89 -16.56
CA LEU A 639 11.52 -2.58 -17.78
C LEU A 639 13.00 -2.32 -17.49
N ILE A 640 13.29 -1.58 -16.40
CA ILE A 640 14.68 -1.33 -15.98
C ILE A 640 15.36 -2.65 -15.61
N TYR A 641 14.66 -3.53 -14.89
CA TYR A 641 15.18 -4.86 -14.55
C TYR A 641 15.47 -5.70 -15.80
N ASP A 642 14.51 -5.79 -16.73
CA ASP A 642 14.63 -6.59 -17.96
C ASP A 642 15.78 -6.08 -18.83
N PHE A 643 15.94 -4.76 -18.97
CA PHE A 643 17.03 -4.16 -19.70
C PHE A 643 18.40 -4.47 -19.06
N ILE A 644 18.55 -4.22 -17.75
CA ILE A 644 19.82 -4.41 -17.06
C ILE A 644 20.20 -5.89 -17.01
N TRP A 645 19.30 -6.75 -16.54
CA TRP A 645 19.59 -8.18 -16.39
C TRP A 645 19.64 -8.90 -17.72
N GLY A 646 18.57 -8.76 -18.52
CA GLY A 646 18.37 -9.55 -19.72
C GLY A 646 19.18 -9.07 -20.93
N GLU A 647 19.39 -7.77 -21.09
CA GLU A 647 20.05 -7.22 -22.27
C GLU A 647 21.50 -6.80 -21.99
N VAL A 648 21.74 -6.02 -20.93
CA VAL A 648 23.11 -5.54 -20.63
C VAL A 648 23.97 -6.67 -20.09
N CYS A 649 23.51 -7.34 -19.00
CA CYS A 649 24.34 -8.35 -18.33
C CYS A 649 24.45 -9.68 -19.07
N ASP A 650 23.32 -10.21 -19.58
CA ASP A 650 23.30 -11.55 -20.19
C ASP A 650 23.79 -11.56 -21.63
N TRP A 651 23.69 -10.41 -22.32
CA TRP A 651 24.08 -10.34 -23.73
C TRP A 651 25.16 -9.31 -24.03
N TYR A 652 24.94 -8.03 -23.81
CA TYR A 652 25.85 -7.01 -24.29
C TYR A 652 27.25 -7.17 -23.73
N ILE A 653 27.38 -7.32 -22.41
CA ILE A 653 28.69 -7.56 -21.77
C ILE A 653 29.38 -8.78 -22.37
N GLU A 654 28.66 -9.88 -22.58
CA GLU A 654 29.22 -11.07 -23.18
C GLU A 654 29.66 -10.83 -24.64
N LEU A 655 28.87 -10.12 -25.44
CA LEU A 655 29.18 -9.82 -26.83
C LEU A 655 30.46 -9.00 -26.98
N ILE A 656 30.73 -8.06 -26.07
CA ILE A 656 31.85 -7.13 -26.18
C ILE A 656 33.15 -7.61 -25.49
N LYS A 657 33.12 -8.69 -24.68
CA LYS A 657 34.29 -9.20 -23.95
C LYS A 657 35.54 -9.33 -24.84
N PRO A 658 35.49 -9.91 -26.06
CA PRO A 658 36.68 -10.01 -26.93
C PRO A 658 37.31 -8.66 -27.22
N ARG A 659 36.50 -7.64 -27.54
CA ARG A 659 36.98 -6.29 -27.85
C ARG A 659 37.54 -5.57 -26.61
N LEU A 660 36.98 -5.80 -25.42
CA LEU A 660 37.48 -5.22 -24.16
C LEU A 660 38.89 -5.80 -23.83
N TYR A 661 39.16 -7.06 -24.15
CA TYR A 661 40.44 -7.71 -23.89
C TYR A 661 41.46 -7.48 -24.98
N ASP A 662 41.02 -7.02 -26.17
CA ASP A 662 41.92 -6.82 -27.32
C ASP A 662 42.76 -5.55 -27.12
N LYS A 663 44.08 -5.74 -27.07
CA LYS A 663 45.04 -4.64 -26.96
C LYS A 663 45.68 -4.30 -28.32
N GLU A 664 45.45 -5.15 -29.34
CA GLU A 664 46.00 -4.95 -30.69
C GLU A 664 45.16 -3.98 -31.51
N HIS A 665 43.82 -3.89 -31.20
CA HIS A 665 42.90 -3.00 -31.88
C HIS A 665 42.33 -1.92 -30.90
N PRO A 666 43.16 -0.91 -30.51
CA PRO A 666 42.80 0.05 -29.47
C PRO A 666 41.57 0.90 -29.80
N GLU A 667 41.27 1.17 -31.08
CA GLU A 667 40.08 1.92 -31.50
C GLU A 667 38.79 1.14 -31.28
N GLU A 668 38.79 -0.17 -31.54
CA GLU A 668 37.64 -1.05 -31.27
C GLU A 668 37.40 -1.20 -29.78
N ARG A 669 38.46 -1.38 -28.98
CA ARG A 669 38.39 -1.38 -27.53
C ARG A 669 37.82 -0.08 -26.98
N SER A 670 38.30 1.05 -27.48
CA SER A 670 37.81 2.36 -27.08
C SER A 670 36.33 2.56 -27.37
N THR A 671 35.85 2.04 -28.54
CA THR A 671 34.40 2.05 -28.85
C THR A 671 33.61 1.19 -27.85
N ALA A 672 34.08 -0.03 -27.56
CA ALA A 672 33.39 -0.91 -26.60
C ALA A 672 33.34 -0.31 -25.19
N GLN A 673 34.44 0.31 -24.74
CA GLN A 673 34.50 1.02 -23.46
C GLN A 673 33.53 2.20 -23.40
N PHE A 674 33.50 3.01 -24.48
CA PHE A 674 32.60 4.19 -24.55
C PHE A 674 31.13 3.81 -24.49
N VAL A 675 30.71 2.81 -25.29
CA VAL A 675 29.31 2.36 -25.28
C VAL A 675 28.94 1.73 -23.92
N LEU A 676 29.84 0.94 -23.36
CA LEU A 676 29.64 0.32 -22.04
C LEU A 676 29.46 1.38 -20.95
N CYS A 677 30.31 2.42 -20.93
CA CYS A 677 30.17 3.54 -19.98
C CYS A 677 28.83 4.25 -20.11
N ARG A 678 28.42 4.55 -21.36
CA ARG A 678 27.16 5.25 -21.62
C ARG A 678 25.95 4.40 -21.18
N VAL A 679 25.93 3.14 -21.57
CA VAL A 679 24.83 2.21 -21.25
C VAL A 679 24.70 2.00 -19.74
N LEU A 680 25.81 1.75 -19.04
CA LEU A 680 25.78 1.60 -17.59
C LEU A 680 25.45 2.91 -16.87
N GLY A 681 26.00 4.03 -17.29
CA GLY A 681 25.70 5.33 -16.69
C GLY A 681 24.23 5.69 -16.78
N ASP A 682 23.63 5.56 -17.96
CA ASP A 682 22.20 5.83 -18.15
C ASP A 682 21.31 4.78 -17.47
N ALA A 683 21.70 3.49 -17.46
CA ALA A 683 21.00 2.44 -16.73
C ALA A 683 21.01 2.71 -15.21
N MET A 684 22.12 3.18 -14.65
CA MET A 684 22.18 3.58 -13.24
C MET A 684 21.28 4.77 -12.94
N LYS A 685 21.20 5.77 -13.85
CA LYS A 685 20.28 6.89 -13.70
C LYS A 685 18.81 6.45 -13.69
N LEU A 686 18.43 5.55 -14.61
CA LEU A 686 17.07 4.99 -14.65
C LEU A 686 16.71 4.21 -13.38
N LEU A 687 17.68 3.46 -12.84
CA LEU A 687 17.50 2.64 -11.64
C LEU A 687 17.56 3.46 -10.33
N HIS A 688 18.23 4.62 -10.34
CA HIS A 688 18.50 5.41 -9.14
C HIS A 688 17.27 5.73 -8.27
N PRO A 689 16.11 6.12 -8.82
CA PRO A 689 14.91 6.34 -8.00
C PRO A 689 14.48 5.11 -7.20
N TYR A 690 14.75 3.92 -7.69
CA TYR A 690 14.35 2.65 -7.09
C TYR A 690 15.39 2.10 -6.12
N MET A 691 16.67 2.13 -6.51
CA MET A 691 17.81 1.57 -5.77
C MET A 691 18.91 2.64 -5.63
N PRO A 692 18.67 3.67 -4.79
CA PRO A 692 19.52 4.85 -4.76
C PRO A 692 20.95 4.61 -4.30
N PHE A 693 21.16 3.67 -3.40
CA PHE A 693 22.47 3.49 -2.76
C PHE A 693 23.47 2.76 -3.65
N ILE A 694 23.08 1.62 -4.21
CA ILE A 694 23.94 0.86 -5.09
C ILE A 694 24.26 1.63 -6.38
N THR A 695 23.29 2.39 -6.88
CA THR A 695 23.47 3.19 -8.10
C THR A 695 24.39 4.39 -7.86
N GLU A 696 24.32 5.04 -6.73
CA GLU A 696 25.28 6.10 -6.35
C GLU A 696 26.69 5.53 -6.24
N GLU A 697 26.88 4.42 -5.53
CA GLU A 697 28.20 3.81 -5.36
C GLU A 697 28.82 3.41 -6.68
N ILE A 698 28.08 2.78 -7.57
CA ILE A 698 28.55 2.38 -8.90
C ILE A 698 28.85 3.62 -9.75
N TRP A 699 27.94 4.60 -9.78
CA TRP A 699 28.06 5.80 -10.61
C TRP A 699 29.29 6.63 -10.24
N GLN A 700 29.63 6.74 -8.96
CA GLN A 700 30.82 7.45 -8.49
C GLN A 700 32.14 6.82 -8.97
N HIS A 701 32.13 5.54 -9.35
CA HIS A 701 33.30 4.86 -9.91
C HIS A 701 33.32 4.86 -11.44
N LEU A 702 32.18 5.16 -12.09
CA LEU A 702 32.13 5.31 -13.54
C LEU A 702 32.62 6.71 -13.96
N PRO A 703 33.12 6.88 -15.19
CA PRO A 703 33.35 8.20 -15.76
C PRO A 703 32.04 8.99 -15.81
N HIS A 704 31.95 10.10 -15.10
CA HIS A 704 30.73 10.92 -15.00
C HIS A 704 31.06 12.42 -14.80
N GLU A 705 30.03 13.25 -14.96
CA GLU A 705 30.05 14.67 -14.63
C GLU A 705 29.07 14.94 -13.48
N GLY A 706 29.42 15.85 -12.57
CA GLY A 706 28.58 16.23 -11.43
C GLY A 706 29.01 15.56 -10.13
N GLU A 707 28.38 15.96 -9.02
CA GLU A 707 28.75 15.54 -7.66
C GLU A 707 28.03 14.26 -7.22
N SER A 708 26.80 14.06 -7.69
CA SER A 708 25.96 12.92 -7.29
C SER A 708 24.98 12.55 -8.41
N ILE A 709 24.71 11.26 -8.56
CA ILE A 709 23.68 10.76 -9.48
C ILE A 709 22.30 11.32 -9.12
N MET A 710 22.06 11.64 -7.85
CA MET A 710 20.80 12.16 -7.35
C MET A 710 20.37 13.48 -8.01
N ILE A 711 21.34 14.30 -8.40
CA ILE A 711 21.14 15.59 -9.06
C ILE A 711 21.60 15.58 -10.53
N ALA A 712 22.04 14.41 -11.02
CA ALA A 712 22.39 14.26 -12.43
C ALA A 712 21.13 14.34 -13.31
N PRO A 713 21.23 14.87 -14.55
CA PRO A 713 20.09 14.96 -15.44
C PRO A 713 19.51 13.58 -15.78
N TRP A 714 18.18 13.48 -15.74
CA TRP A 714 17.46 12.30 -16.23
C TRP A 714 17.76 12.06 -17.72
N PRO A 715 18.01 10.80 -18.13
CA PRO A 715 18.31 10.53 -19.53
C PRO A 715 17.11 10.86 -20.42
N VAL A 716 17.41 11.47 -21.56
CA VAL A 716 16.43 11.79 -22.61
C VAL A 716 16.68 10.90 -23.80
N ALA A 717 15.63 10.28 -24.34
CA ALA A 717 15.75 9.38 -25.48
C ALA A 717 16.18 10.13 -26.75
N ASP A 718 17.20 9.61 -27.41
CA ASP A 718 17.65 10.05 -28.72
C ASP A 718 17.06 9.12 -29.79
N GLU A 719 15.97 9.55 -30.42
CA GLU A 719 15.27 8.74 -31.43
C GLU A 719 16.13 8.43 -32.65
N SER A 720 17.20 9.19 -32.89
CA SER A 720 18.12 8.93 -34.02
C SER A 720 18.96 7.66 -33.84
N LEU A 721 19.05 7.16 -32.59
CA LEU A 721 19.74 5.91 -32.26
C LEU A 721 18.82 4.68 -32.25
N MET A 722 17.51 4.88 -32.43
CA MET A 722 16.54 3.78 -32.52
C MET A 722 16.61 3.12 -33.89
N ASP A 723 16.78 1.81 -33.94
CA ASP A 723 16.94 1.04 -35.17
C ASP A 723 16.24 -0.32 -35.05
N GLU A 724 14.97 -0.37 -35.45
CA GLU A 724 14.14 -1.58 -35.39
C GLU A 724 14.72 -2.74 -36.22
N SER A 725 15.43 -2.44 -37.30
CA SER A 725 16.04 -3.50 -38.15
C SER A 725 17.18 -4.19 -37.43
N VAL A 726 18.01 -3.42 -36.73
CA VAL A 726 19.09 -3.94 -35.87
C VAL A 726 18.53 -4.74 -34.70
N GLU A 727 17.50 -4.24 -34.07
CA GLU A 727 16.84 -4.94 -32.93
C GLU A 727 16.22 -6.26 -33.36
N SER A 728 15.50 -6.29 -34.47
CA SER A 728 14.89 -7.50 -35.02
C SER A 728 15.97 -8.52 -35.40
N GLY A 729 17.03 -8.09 -36.06
CA GLY A 729 18.16 -8.96 -36.46
C GLY A 729 18.87 -9.58 -35.27
N MET A 730 19.17 -8.77 -34.24
CA MET A 730 19.78 -9.27 -33.00
C MET A 730 18.85 -10.20 -32.22
N THR A 731 17.54 -9.96 -32.24
CA THR A 731 16.58 -10.85 -31.60
C THR A 731 16.62 -12.25 -32.21
N VAL A 732 16.58 -12.36 -33.57
CA VAL A 732 16.67 -13.64 -34.25
C VAL A 732 17.99 -14.34 -33.95
N MET A 733 19.11 -13.60 -33.93
CA MET A 733 20.41 -14.14 -33.58
C MET A 733 20.48 -14.65 -32.13
N MET A 734 20.01 -13.88 -31.19
CA MET A 734 19.99 -14.27 -29.79
C MET A 734 19.09 -15.48 -29.53
N ASP A 735 17.96 -15.58 -30.21
CA ASP A 735 17.07 -16.73 -30.09
C ASP A 735 17.65 -17.97 -30.72
N ALA A 736 18.38 -17.86 -31.85
CA ALA A 736 19.13 -18.96 -32.41
C ALA A 736 20.23 -19.45 -31.44
N ILE A 737 20.96 -18.53 -30.80
CA ILE A 737 22.00 -18.89 -29.81
C ILE A 737 21.36 -19.57 -28.59
N LYS A 738 20.21 -19.05 -28.09
CA LYS A 738 19.45 -19.69 -26.99
C LYS A 738 19.00 -21.11 -27.38
N ALA A 739 18.50 -21.28 -28.61
CA ALA A 739 18.09 -22.57 -29.12
C ALA A 739 19.27 -23.58 -29.12
N ILE A 740 20.46 -23.17 -29.61
CA ILE A 740 21.67 -24.00 -29.55
C ILE A 740 22.01 -24.36 -28.08
N ARG A 741 22.00 -23.40 -27.18
CA ARG A 741 22.29 -23.64 -25.75
C ARG A 741 21.29 -24.62 -25.11
N ASN A 742 20.00 -24.48 -25.42
CA ASN A 742 18.97 -25.40 -24.94
C ASN A 742 19.16 -26.82 -25.48
N MET A 743 19.37 -26.98 -26.79
CA MET A 743 19.64 -28.29 -27.38
C MET A 743 20.89 -28.93 -26.77
N ARG A 744 21.95 -28.16 -26.51
CA ARG A 744 23.16 -28.65 -25.82
C ARG A 744 22.87 -29.10 -24.38
N ALA A 745 22.01 -28.36 -23.67
CA ALA A 745 21.61 -28.69 -22.29
C ALA A 745 20.77 -29.98 -22.26
N GLU A 746 19.84 -30.15 -23.20
CA GLU A 746 19.01 -31.37 -23.32
C GLU A 746 19.84 -32.63 -23.42
N VAL A 747 20.97 -32.59 -24.16
CA VAL A 747 21.86 -33.71 -24.32
C VAL A 747 23.04 -33.72 -23.32
N ASN A 748 23.00 -32.86 -22.30
CA ASN A 748 24.10 -32.76 -21.31
C ASN A 748 25.48 -32.58 -21.94
N ALA A 749 25.60 -31.85 -23.05
CA ALA A 749 26.87 -31.59 -23.70
C ALA A 749 27.87 -30.89 -22.76
N ALA A 750 29.13 -31.31 -22.76
CA ALA A 750 30.12 -30.66 -21.92
C ALA A 750 30.27 -29.18 -22.26
N PRO A 751 30.36 -28.26 -21.27
CA PRO A 751 30.34 -26.80 -21.52
C PRO A 751 31.36 -26.29 -22.54
N GLY A 752 32.57 -26.85 -22.58
CA GLY A 752 33.64 -26.44 -23.49
C GLY A 752 33.69 -27.20 -24.81
N LYS A 753 32.85 -28.21 -25.03
CA LYS A 753 32.89 -29.03 -26.25
C LYS A 753 32.17 -28.31 -27.38
N LYS A 754 32.89 -27.85 -28.37
CA LYS A 754 32.34 -27.21 -29.57
C LYS A 754 31.70 -28.24 -30.50
N ALA A 755 30.76 -27.81 -31.33
CA ALA A 755 30.11 -28.62 -32.38
C ALA A 755 29.71 -27.74 -33.56
N PRO A 756 29.58 -28.30 -34.78
CA PRO A 756 29.04 -27.54 -35.89
C PRO A 756 27.57 -27.25 -35.71
N ALA A 757 27.11 -26.10 -36.24
CA ALA A 757 25.71 -25.77 -36.29
C ALA A 757 25.31 -25.29 -37.67
N THR A 758 24.09 -25.63 -38.11
CA THR A 758 23.49 -25.10 -39.32
C THR A 758 22.30 -24.23 -38.96
N ILE A 759 22.27 -23.01 -39.50
CA ILE A 759 21.14 -22.09 -39.33
C ILE A 759 20.56 -21.77 -40.71
N LEU A 760 19.34 -22.20 -40.97
CA LEU A 760 18.56 -21.76 -42.13
C LEU A 760 17.77 -20.51 -41.74
N VAL A 761 18.07 -19.41 -42.41
CA VAL A 761 17.58 -18.08 -42.02
C VAL A 761 16.82 -17.42 -43.16
N GLU A 762 15.79 -16.64 -42.78
CA GLU A 762 15.05 -15.83 -43.74
C GLU A 762 15.97 -14.79 -44.42
N PRO A 763 15.75 -14.46 -45.72
CA PRO A 763 16.60 -13.51 -46.45
C PRO A 763 16.79 -12.17 -45.77
N ALA A 764 15.77 -11.70 -45.05
CA ALA A 764 15.79 -10.42 -44.30
C ALA A 764 16.88 -10.37 -43.22
N PHE A 765 17.22 -11.51 -42.60
CA PHE A 765 18.16 -11.58 -41.48
C PHE A 765 19.52 -12.18 -41.85
N ARG A 766 19.68 -12.65 -43.09
CA ARG A 766 20.86 -13.35 -43.52
C ARG A 766 22.14 -12.53 -43.35
N SER A 767 22.08 -11.26 -43.70
CA SER A 767 23.23 -10.33 -43.60
C SER A 767 23.70 -10.14 -42.13
N VAL A 768 22.82 -10.30 -41.16
CA VAL A 768 23.16 -10.20 -39.74
C VAL A 768 24.04 -11.34 -39.31
N PHE A 769 23.72 -12.56 -39.74
CA PHE A 769 24.52 -13.76 -39.43
C PHE A 769 25.81 -13.84 -40.25
N GLU A 770 25.78 -13.43 -41.52
CA GLU A 770 26.98 -13.37 -42.36
C GLU A 770 28.00 -12.34 -41.90
N GLY A 771 27.50 -11.21 -41.34
CA GLY A 771 28.35 -10.13 -40.84
C GLY A 771 28.95 -10.41 -39.46
N HIS A 772 28.32 -11.31 -38.68
CA HIS A 772 28.71 -11.55 -37.27
C HIS A 772 28.62 -13.02 -36.84
N PRO A 773 29.26 -13.96 -37.59
CA PRO A 773 29.23 -15.39 -37.24
C PRO A 773 29.88 -15.66 -35.88
N GLU A 774 30.86 -14.85 -35.47
CA GLU A 774 31.57 -14.94 -34.20
C GLU A 774 30.66 -14.88 -32.97
N TYR A 775 29.51 -14.26 -33.05
CA TYR A 775 28.55 -14.22 -31.95
C TYR A 775 27.92 -15.59 -31.71
N VAL A 776 27.51 -16.28 -32.78
CA VAL A 776 26.95 -17.62 -32.70
C VAL A 776 28.04 -18.62 -32.28
N GLU A 777 29.22 -18.56 -32.94
CA GLU A 777 30.32 -19.45 -32.66
C GLU A 777 30.77 -19.40 -31.21
N ARG A 778 30.92 -18.22 -30.66
CA ARG A 778 31.37 -18.04 -29.28
C ARG A 778 30.30 -18.33 -28.25
N LEU A 779 29.11 -17.72 -28.42
CA LEU A 779 28.05 -17.80 -27.39
C LEU A 779 27.23 -19.09 -27.50
N GLY A 780 27.16 -19.71 -28.69
CA GLY A 780 26.57 -21.02 -28.90
C GLY A 780 27.53 -22.18 -28.65
N THR A 781 28.86 -21.90 -28.49
CA THR A 781 29.94 -22.92 -28.41
C THR A 781 29.94 -23.77 -29.69
N VAL A 782 29.96 -23.07 -30.83
CA VAL A 782 30.00 -23.64 -32.18
C VAL A 782 31.40 -23.52 -32.72
N ASP A 783 31.88 -24.54 -33.46
CA ASP A 783 33.18 -24.52 -34.15
C ASP A 783 33.07 -24.16 -35.63
N THR A 784 31.97 -24.55 -36.25
CA THR A 784 31.68 -24.25 -37.65
C THR A 784 30.20 -23.86 -37.79
N LEU A 785 29.96 -22.66 -38.29
CA LEU A 785 28.61 -22.17 -38.60
C LEU A 785 28.34 -22.30 -40.10
N THR A 786 27.30 -23.04 -40.48
CA THR A 786 26.80 -23.11 -41.84
C THR A 786 25.48 -22.33 -41.94
N LEU A 787 25.41 -21.42 -42.93
CA LEU A 787 24.20 -20.62 -43.19
C LEU A 787 23.54 -21.05 -44.48
N GLY A 788 22.20 -21.25 -44.45
CA GLY A 788 21.39 -21.59 -45.62
C GLY A 788 20.14 -20.73 -45.69
N ASP A 789 19.35 -20.90 -46.75
CA ASP A 789 18.02 -20.28 -46.88
C ASP A 789 17.01 -21.03 -46.01
N ILE A 790 16.00 -20.32 -45.48
CA ILE A 790 14.97 -20.90 -44.64
C ILE A 790 14.21 -22.08 -45.29
N ASN A 791 14.22 -22.15 -46.62
CA ASN A 791 13.58 -23.18 -47.43
C ASN A 791 14.54 -24.32 -47.83
N ASP A 792 15.84 -24.26 -47.50
CA ASP A 792 16.77 -25.32 -47.77
C ASP A 792 16.44 -26.61 -47.01
N GLU A 793 16.91 -27.76 -47.53
CA GLU A 793 16.67 -29.04 -46.89
C GLU A 793 17.38 -29.13 -45.52
N ALA A 794 16.68 -29.72 -44.56
CA ALA A 794 17.19 -29.91 -43.20
C ALA A 794 18.38 -30.91 -43.23
N PRO A 795 19.46 -30.65 -42.48
CA PRO A 795 20.52 -31.61 -42.25
C PRO A 795 20.01 -32.90 -41.59
N GLU A 796 20.44 -34.06 -42.09
CA GLU A 796 20.12 -35.36 -41.50
C GLU A 796 20.77 -35.52 -40.10
N ASN A 797 20.11 -36.23 -39.20
CA ASN A 797 20.61 -36.59 -37.88
C ASN A 797 21.02 -35.39 -36.99
N ALA A 798 20.27 -34.29 -37.05
CA ALA A 798 20.45 -33.10 -36.24
C ALA A 798 19.25 -32.81 -35.33
N MET A 799 19.50 -32.34 -34.11
CA MET A 799 18.47 -31.72 -33.32
C MET A 799 17.99 -30.45 -34.00
N THR A 800 16.71 -30.17 -33.91
CA THR A 800 16.08 -29.03 -34.60
C THR A 800 15.38 -28.13 -33.61
N ALA A 801 15.57 -26.84 -33.74
CA ALA A 801 14.74 -25.83 -33.06
C ALA A 801 14.28 -24.78 -34.08
N VAL A 802 13.03 -24.37 -33.97
CA VAL A 802 12.48 -23.31 -34.82
C VAL A 802 12.32 -22.05 -33.97
N VAL A 803 12.87 -20.96 -34.45
CA VAL A 803 12.75 -19.62 -33.87
C VAL A 803 12.14 -18.71 -34.94
N THR A 804 11.65 -17.55 -34.51
CA THR A 804 11.09 -16.57 -35.46
C THR A 804 12.20 -16.17 -36.45
N GLY A 805 11.96 -16.37 -37.73
CA GLY A 805 12.92 -16.01 -38.80
C GLY A 805 14.11 -16.96 -39.04
N ALA A 806 14.21 -18.08 -38.28
CA ALA A 806 15.26 -19.04 -38.50
C ALA A 806 14.93 -20.48 -38.02
N LYS A 807 15.59 -21.47 -38.62
CA LYS A 807 15.61 -22.86 -38.14
C LYS A 807 17.04 -23.24 -37.79
N VAL A 808 17.24 -23.77 -36.60
CA VAL A 808 18.53 -24.08 -36.03
C VAL A 808 18.72 -25.61 -35.97
N TYR A 809 19.81 -26.08 -36.48
CA TYR A 809 20.14 -27.52 -36.51
C TYR A 809 21.49 -27.76 -35.82
N LEU A 810 21.53 -28.72 -34.93
CA LEU A 810 22.71 -29.08 -34.15
C LEU A 810 22.96 -30.60 -34.30
N PRO A 811 23.97 -31.04 -35.07
CA PRO A 811 24.30 -32.45 -35.23
C PRO A 811 24.68 -33.08 -33.90
N LEU A 812 24.16 -34.26 -33.58
CA LEU A 812 24.45 -34.98 -32.35
C LEU A 812 25.82 -35.68 -32.39
N LYS A 813 26.32 -36.02 -33.57
CA LYS A 813 27.57 -36.72 -33.81
C LYS A 813 28.76 -35.87 -33.31
N GLY A 814 29.50 -36.37 -32.36
CA GLY A 814 30.64 -35.70 -31.75
C GLY A 814 30.30 -34.82 -30.54
N LEU A 815 29.03 -34.46 -30.28
CA LEU A 815 28.61 -33.69 -29.13
C LEU A 815 28.50 -34.51 -27.87
N ILE A 816 28.00 -35.73 -28.00
CA ILE A 816 27.82 -36.66 -26.89
C ILE A 816 28.76 -37.86 -27.03
N ASP A 817 29.22 -38.39 -25.93
CA ASP A 817 29.78 -39.71 -25.84
C ASP A 817 28.60 -40.70 -25.81
N VAL A 818 28.25 -41.20 -27.01
CA VAL A 818 27.03 -42.02 -27.18
C VAL A 818 27.06 -43.23 -26.23
N GLU A 819 28.22 -43.86 -26.02
CA GLU A 819 28.30 -45.02 -25.13
C GLU A 819 28.08 -44.63 -23.66
N LYS A 820 28.63 -43.48 -23.23
CA LYS A 820 28.51 -42.99 -21.85
C LYS A 820 27.09 -42.52 -21.60
N GLU A 821 26.49 -41.84 -22.55
CA GLU A 821 25.10 -41.32 -22.42
C GLU A 821 24.06 -42.46 -22.47
N MET A 822 24.28 -43.46 -23.32
CA MET A 822 23.49 -44.70 -23.33
C MET A 822 23.55 -45.41 -21.97
N LYS A 823 24.74 -45.51 -21.36
CA LYS A 823 24.91 -46.11 -20.03
C LYS A 823 24.17 -45.29 -18.96
N ARG A 824 24.22 -43.96 -19.06
CA ARG A 824 23.52 -43.06 -18.15
C ARG A 824 22.01 -43.22 -18.24
N LEU A 825 21.46 -43.11 -19.45
CA LEU A 825 20.04 -43.25 -19.72
C LEU A 825 19.51 -44.65 -19.37
N THR A 826 20.27 -45.70 -19.64
CA THR A 826 19.91 -47.06 -19.24
C THR A 826 19.82 -47.18 -17.71
N LYS A 827 20.76 -46.58 -16.99
CA LYS A 827 20.70 -46.54 -15.52
C LYS A 827 19.53 -45.76 -14.97
N GLU A 828 19.18 -44.63 -15.60
CA GLU A 828 18.01 -43.85 -15.23
C GLU A 828 16.70 -44.55 -15.55
N LEU A 829 16.63 -45.22 -16.70
CA LEU A 829 15.53 -46.06 -17.12
C LEU A 829 15.29 -47.19 -16.11
N ASP A 830 16.33 -47.88 -15.70
CA ASP A 830 16.27 -48.93 -14.67
C ASP A 830 15.82 -48.37 -13.31
N GLY A 831 16.28 -47.17 -12.98
CA GLY A 831 15.85 -46.45 -11.78
C GLY A 831 14.35 -46.13 -11.82
N ALA A 832 13.87 -45.57 -12.91
CA ALA A 832 12.46 -45.23 -13.14
C ALA A 832 11.56 -46.49 -13.16
N LYS A 833 12.02 -47.60 -13.77
CA LYS A 833 11.31 -48.91 -13.74
C LYS A 833 11.18 -49.44 -12.32
N LYS A 834 12.21 -49.37 -11.51
CA LYS A 834 12.15 -49.74 -10.10
C LYS A 834 11.21 -48.84 -9.28
N GLU A 835 11.23 -47.54 -9.57
CA GLU A 835 10.33 -46.59 -8.92
C GLU A 835 8.86 -46.86 -9.28
N LEU A 836 8.57 -47.12 -10.56
CA LEU A 836 7.24 -47.48 -11.02
C LEU A 836 6.74 -48.77 -10.34
N SER A 837 7.57 -49.81 -10.31
CA SER A 837 7.24 -51.10 -9.66
C SER A 837 6.97 -50.93 -8.17
N ARG A 838 7.71 -50.05 -7.49
CA ARG A 838 7.47 -49.69 -6.07
C ARG A 838 6.11 -48.98 -5.86
N ILE A 839 5.77 -48.03 -6.74
CA ILE A 839 4.50 -47.29 -6.67
C ILE A 839 3.34 -48.24 -7.00
N GLU A 840 3.47 -49.10 -8.01
CA GLU A 840 2.51 -50.13 -8.37
C GLU A 840 2.29 -51.15 -7.25
N GLY A 841 3.38 -51.59 -6.60
CA GLY A 841 3.31 -52.44 -5.43
C GLY A 841 2.57 -51.79 -4.25
N LYS A 842 2.73 -50.49 -4.03
CA LYS A 842 1.95 -49.76 -3.05
C LYS A 842 0.47 -49.67 -3.42
N LEU A 843 0.18 -49.29 -4.69
CA LEU A 843 -1.21 -49.14 -5.18
C LEU A 843 -1.94 -50.47 -5.35
N SER A 844 -1.27 -51.60 -5.41
CA SER A 844 -1.85 -52.97 -5.40
C SER A 844 -2.02 -53.57 -4.01
N ASN A 845 -1.51 -52.90 -3.00
CA ASN A 845 -1.62 -53.39 -1.62
C ASN A 845 -2.97 -52.98 -1.00
N GLU A 846 -3.89 -53.96 -0.88
CA GLU A 846 -5.22 -53.73 -0.30
C GLU A 846 -5.17 -53.09 1.11
N GLY A 847 -4.16 -53.48 1.93
CA GLY A 847 -3.98 -52.91 3.27
C GLY A 847 -3.55 -51.44 3.27
N PHE A 848 -2.85 -50.98 2.22
CA PHE A 848 -2.54 -49.57 2.01
C PHE A 848 -3.78 -48.80 1.54
N LEU A 849 -4.50 -49.30 0.53
CA LEU A 849 -5.69 -48.67 -0.01
C LEU A 849 -6.81 -48.51 1.03
N ALA A 850 -6.95 -49.50 1.95
CA ALA A 850 -7.96 -49.44 3.00
C ALA A 850 -7.63 -48.49 4.17
N LYS A 851 -6.36 -48.11 4.37
CA LYS A 851 -5.90 -47.32 5.54
C LYS A 851 -5.42 -45.94 5.20
N ALA A 852 -5.03 -45.68 3.93
CA ALA A 852 -4.50 -44.37 3.52
C ALA A 852 -5.62 -43.37 3.22
N PRO A 853 -5.49 -42.09 3.59
CA PRO A 853 -6.39 -41.04 3.16
C PRO A 853 -6.48 -40.95 1.65
N GLU A 854 -7.67 -40.67 1.10
CA GLU A 854 -7.94 -40.58 -0.35
C GLU A 854 -6.94 -39.63 -1.07
N ALA A 855 -6.63 -38.48 -0.47
CA ALA A 855 -5.65 -37.53 -1.00
C ALA A 855 -4.23 -38.12 -1.15
N VAL A 856 -3.84 -39.10 -0.31
CA VAL A 856 -2.53 -39.76 -0.41
C VAL A 856 -2.55 -40.80 -1.52
N VAL A 857 -3.65 -41.49 -1.72
CA VAL A 857 -3.85 -42.44 -2.80
C VAL A 857 -3.83 -41.73 -4.17
N GLU A 858 -4.54 -40.61 -4.30
CA GLU A 858 -4.52 -39.79 -5.50
C GLU A 858 -3.14 -39.20 -5.82
N LYS A 859 -2.40 -38.81 -4.80
CA LYS A 859 -1.02 -38.34 -4.97
C LYS A 859 -0.07 -39.45 -5.47
N GLU A 860 -0.23 -40.69 -5.00
CA GLU A 860 0.55 -41.83 -5.50
C GLU A 860 0.12 -42.24 -6.92
N LYS A 861 -1.16 -42.11 -7.29
CA LYS A 861 -1.64 -42.30 -8.66
C LYS A 861 -1.04 -41.25 -9.63
N ALA A 862 -1.11 -39.95 -9.26
CA ALA A 862 -0.49 -38.88 -10.05
C ALA A 862 0.99 -39.13 -10.26
N LYS A 863 1.73 -39.52 -9.21
CA LYS A 863 3.13 -39.88 -9.27
C LYS A 863 3.40 -41.07 -10.17
N LYS A 864 2.50 -42.07 -10.24
CA LYS A 864 2.58 -43.18 -11.18
C LYS A 864 2.55 -42.71 -12.63
N GLU A 865 1.64 -41.81 -12.97
CA GLU A 865 1.53 -41.28 -14.34
C GLU A 865 2.74 -40.42 -14.72
N ASP A 866 3.28 -39.62 -13.78
CA ASP A 866 4.50 -38.85 -14.00
C ASP A 866 5.70 -39.78 -14.27
N VAL A 867 5.86 -40.87 -13.51
CA VAL A 867 6.94 -41.83 -13.71
C VAL A 867 6.79 -42.61 -15.02
N LYS A 868 5.56 -42.92 -15.46
CA LYS A 868 5.27 -43.52 -16.76
C LYS A 868 5.65 -42.60 -17.91
N ALA A 869 5.25 -41.32 -17.84
CA ALA A 869 5.60 -40.33 -18.85
C ALA A 869 7.14 -40.19 -18.97
N ARG A 870 7.83 -40.17 -17.82
CA ARG A 870 9.29 -40.15 -17.76
C ARG A 870 9.93 -41.40 -18.37
N LEU A 871 9.34 -42.57 -18.15
CA LEU A 871 9.81 -43.82 -18.74
C LEU A 871 9.73 -43.80 -20.27
N THR A 872 8.59 -43.39 -20.81
CA THR A 872 8.39 -43.26 -22.26
C THR A 872 9.40 -42.30 -22.86
N ALA A 873 9.60 -41.12 -22.24
CA ALA A 873 10.57 -40.15 -22.70
C ALA A 873 12.03 -40.71 -22.70
N LEU A 874 12.40 -41.46 -21.66
CA LEU A 874 13.75 -42.09 -21.58
C LEU A 874 13.93 -43.22 -22.63
N GLU A 875 12.87 -43.99 -22.88
CA GLU A 875 12.90 -45.06 -23.94
C GLU A 875 13.02 -44.45 -25.33
N ASP A 876 12.31 -43.36 -25.60
CA ASP A 876 12.37 -42.65 -26.87
C ASP A 876 13.79 -42.03 -27.07
N GLN A 877 14.35 -41.40 -26.04
CA GLN A 877 15.71 -40.83 -26.08
C GLN A 877 16.76 -41.96 -26.33
N LEU A 878 16.61 -43.09 -25.67
CA LEU A 878 17.52 -44.23 -25.85
C LEU A 878 17.45 -44.80 -27.28
N LYS A 879 16.25 -44.83 -27.88
CA LYS A 879 15.99 -45.28 -29.24
C LYS A 879 16.57 -44.33 -30.28
N GLU A 880 16.52 -43.03 -30.04
CA GLU A 880 17.16 -42.05 -30.92
C GLU A 880 18.70 -42.13 -30.83
N LEU A 881 19.27 -42.32 -29.65
CA LEU A 881 20.69 -42.51 -29.47
C LEU A 881 21.24 -43.80 -30.13
N GLN A 882 20.41 -44.86 -30.16
CA GLN A 882 20.79 -46.12 -30.86
C GLN A 882 20.88 -45.95 -32.37
N LYS A 883 20.17 -45.01 -32.97
CA LYS A 883 20.28 -44.67 -34.41
C LYS A 883 21.61 -43.95 -34.73
N LEU A 884 22.31 -43.43 -33.72
CA LEU A 884 23.56 -42.69 -33.90
C LEU A 884 24.82 -43.55 -33.75
N GLN A 885 24.66 -44.83 -33.30
CA GLN A 885 25.72 -45.83 -33.32
C GLN A 885 25.88 -46.40 -34.73
#